data_b8499bdf3ba2628d01aa1fc0dffbd6c4
#
_entry.id   b8499bdf3ba2628d01aa1fc0dffbd6c4
#
_cell.length_a   1.000
_cell.length_b   1.000
_cell.length_c   1.000
_cell.angle_alpha   90.00
_cell.angle_beta   90.00
_cell.angle_gamma   90.00
#
_symmetry.space_group_name_H-M   'P 1'
#
loop_
_entity.id
_entity.type
_entity.pdbx_description
1 polymer ?
#
loop_
_entity_poly.entity_id
_entity_poly.type
_entity_poly.pdbx_seq_one_letter_code
_entity_poly.pdbx_strand_id
1 'polypeptide(L)'
;MYTISRYGLMALVSILVLAGCGGGKTSVAAAPDTGWAYYGGDAGGTRYSTLSQITPENVRNLKVAWTFRTGDLGAGFPGDEWKSHMTFETTPILYDGTLYFTTGETNVVAVNAATGKLRWRYDANVKKLWYSDAASRGVALWVDDQTSAGASCHARIFAPTLDHRLLALDAATGRLCQDFADHGVLDLSQNINFSYKGGEYINYLVTSPPVVVDGNVVVGSSIGDNRIADSERGTVRAFDSRNGKLVWSWDPIPRDPSNPMYKEWTHAAAKTVGGANAWPPLSADPARHLVFIPTTSPSDDYFGGERPGDNRWADSVIALNADTGQLVWGYQLVHHDLWDYDTVAQPALVDLIHDGQQVPAVIEATKTGMLFTFNRKTGQPIFPIVEKPVPQDGVPGEVLSKTQPFPVLPKPLVRQGPVMPEDAWGVTFWDEGKCRALIKQYRSEGIFTSPGLKTTIEQPGNAGGAEWGSIAFDPVHQLAVVNTMNLPFVGALIPRDQLMAQEMSKEYDGWEFGRQGGTPYGMRRKIFLSPLGIPCVKPPWGQLAAVDMETGQIKWQVPLGNAVLNHWNLGVPNIGGPIVTAGGLVFIAATMDDDIRAFDIHTGKMLWQYHLPAGGQATPMSYSVGDRQYVVIAAGGHGGLGTKRGDYVIAFALPE
;
A
#
# COMPACT_ATOMS: atom_id res chain seq x y z
N MET A 1 -48.15 -46.46 -38.48
CA MET A 1 -47.86 -47.89 -38.30
C MET A 1 -47.08 -48.02 -37.02
N TYR A 2 -47.77 -48.44 -36.02
CA TYR A 2 -47.63 -49.65 -35.17
C TYR A 2 -46.27 -49.75 -34.48
N THR A 3 -46.10 -49.97 -33.20
CA THR A 3 -46.93 -50.31 -32.00
C THR A 3 -45.99 -50.54 -30.82
N ILE A 4 -46.33 -50.06 -29.61
CA ILE A 4 -46.65 -50.81 -28.37
C ILE A 4 -45.44 -51.51 -27.71
N SER A 5 -44.99 -51.05 -26.54
CA SER A 5 -45.43 -51.32 -25.15
C SER A 5 -44.84 -52.61 -24.50
N ARG A 6 -44.23 -52.50 -23.31
CA ARG A 6 -44.70 -53.13 -22.06
C ARG A 6 -43.65 -53.11 -20.95
N TYR A 7 -44.02 -52.52 -19.87
CA TYR A 7 -44.01 -52.89 -18.43
C TYR A 7 -43.18 -54.10 -17.98
N GLY A 8 -42.48 -53.91 -16.89
CA GLY A 8 -41.96 -54.96 -16.03
C GLY A 8 -41.69 -54.43 -14.63
N LEU A 9 -42.51 -54.86 -13.70
CA LEU A 9 -42.72 -54.48 -12.32
C LEU A 9 -41.85 -55.32 -11.36
N MET A 10 -41.52 -54.72 -10.19
CA MET A 10 -41.25 -55.30 -8.86
C MET A 10 -39.97 -56.12 -8.59
N ALA A 11 -39.24 -55.70 -7.54
CA ALA A 11 -39.30 -56.36 -6.22
C ALA A 11 -38.60 -55.52 -5.14
N LEU A 12 -39.37 -55.11 -4.13
CA LEU A 12 -38.86 -54.69 -2.82
C LEU A 12 -38.26 -55.90 -2.10
N VAL A 13 -37.05 -55.72 -1.56
CA VAL A 13 -36.58 -56.55 -0.44
C VAL A 13 -36.19 -55.66 0.70
N SER A 14 -37.02 -55.61 1.74
CA SER A 14 -36.75 -55.02 3.02
C SER A 14 -35.84 -55.95 3.84
N ILE A 15 -34.66 -55.51 4.23
CA ILE A 15 -33.86 -56.16 5.25
C ILE A 15 -33.76 -55.20 6.44
N LEU A 16 -34.52 -55.50 7.49
CA LEU A 16 -34.29 -54.98 8.84
C LEU A 16 -32.98 -55.61 9.35
N VAL A 17 -32.03 -54.76 9.79
CA VAL A 17 -31.00 -55.18 10.73
C VAL A 17 -31.03 -54.26 11.92
N LEU A 18 -31.13 -54.88 13.06
CA LEU A 18 -31.31 -54.32 14.39
C LEU A 18 -30.10 -53.48 14.87
N ALA A 19 -30.45 -52.54 15.71
CA ALA A 19 -29.61 -51.61 16.44
C ALA A 19 -28.44 -52.26 17.21
N GLY A 20 -27.28 -51.66 17.06
CA GLY A 20 -26.17 -51.70 18.01
C GLY A 20 -25.89 -50.28 18.49
N CYS A 21 -26.26 -49.93 19.69
CA CYS A 21 -25.86 -48.70 20.37
C CYS A 21 -24.35 -48.74 20.65
N GLY A 22 -23.57 -48.14 19.80
CA GLY A 22 -22.19 -47.74 20.05
C GLY A 22 -22.09 -46.22 19.97
N GLY A 23 -22.04 -45.54 21.11
CA GLY A 23 -21.85 -44.10 21.21
C GLY A 23 -20.45 -43.70 20.71
N GLY A 24 -20.29 -43.61 19.37
CA GLY A 24 -19.19 -42.96 18.76
C GLY A 24 -19.49 -41.46 18.75
N LYS A 25 -18.72 -40.67 19.50
CA LYS A 25 -18.66 -39.23 19.31
C LYS A 25 -18.20 -38.99 17.85
N THR A 26 -19.15 -38.68 16.98
CA THR A 26 -18.82 -38.06 15.68
C THR A 26 -18.12 -36.75 16.02
N SER A 27 -16.80 -36.73 15.89
CA SER A 27 -16.08 -35.48 15.82
C SER A 27 -16.60 -34.78 14.56
N VAL A 28 -17.43 -33.76 14.73
CA VAL A 28 -17.69 -32.79 13.66
C VAL A 28 -16.33 -32.29 13.28
N ALA A 29 -15.89 -32.56 12.06
CA ALA A 29 -14.67 -31.96 11.51
C ALA A 29 -14.82 -30.44 11.69
N ALA A 30 -13.88 -29.83 12.39
CA ALA A 30 -13.88 -28.39 12.54
C ALA A 30 -13.93 -27.76 11.13
N ALA A 31 -14.76 -26.74 10.98
CA ALA A 31 -14.78 -26.00 9.73
C ALA A 31 -13.34 -25.55 9.39
N PRO A 32 -12.89 -25.66 8.12
CA PRO A 32 -11.55 -25.24 7.76
C PRO A 32 -11.36 -23.75 8.10
N ASP A 33 -10.16 -23.39 8.57
CA ASP A 33 -9.77 -21.99 8.77
C ASP A 33 -9.92 -21.25 7.46
N THR A 34 -10.68 -20.17 7.46
CA THR A 34 -10.94 -19.36 6.27
C THR A 34 -10.47 -17.94 6.48
N GLY A 35 -9.92 -17.29 5.45
CA GLY A 35 -9.57 -15.89 5.52
C GLY A 35 -8.41 -15.49 4.62
N TRP A 36 -7.44 -14.87 5.13
CA TRP A 36 -6.52 -13.90 4.57
C TRP A 36 -5.20 -14.55 4.10
N ALA A 37 -5.19 -15.20 2.93
CA ALA A 37 -4.00 -15.92 2.41
C ALA A 37 -2.96 -15.00 1.75
N TYR A 38 -3.32 -13.79 1.39
CA TYR A 38 -2.47 -12.78 0.75
C TYR A 38 -2.48 -11.50 1.56
N TYR A 39 -1.49 -10.64 1.34
CA TYR A 39 -1.41 -9.32 1.98
C TYR A 39 -2.70 -8.51 1.85
N GLY A 40 -3.28 -8.45 0.67
CA GLY A 40 -4.55 -7.76 0.37
C GLY A 40 -5.79 -8.61 0.52
N GLY A 41 -5.75 -9.73 1.26
CA GLY A 41 -6.83 -10.69 1.42
C GLY A 41 -6.82 -11.78 0.37
N ASP A 42 -6.82 -11.41 -0.89
CA ASP A 42 -6.68 -12.26 -2.06
C ASP A 42 -5.52 -11.79 -2.96
N ALA A 43 -5.24 -12.52 -4.03
CA ALA A 43 -4.17 -12.17 -4.98
C ALA A 43 -4.42 -10.83 -5.69
N GLY A 44 -5.67 -10.44 -5.85
CA GLY A 44 -6.11 -9.18 -6.47
C GLY A 44 -6.10 -7.98 -5.53
N GLY A 45 -5.85 -8.18 -4.23
CA GLY A 45 -5.74 -7.06 -3.29
C GLY A 45 -7.09 -6.39 -2.96
N THR A 46 -8.19 -7.15 -2.97
CA THR A 46 -9.55 -6.58 -2.78
C THR A 46 -9.84 -6.12 -1.35
N ARG A 47 -9.06 -6.59 -0.37
CA ARG A 47 -9.26 -6.31 1.07
C ARG A 47 -10.69 -6.61 1.54
N TYR A 48 -11.29 -7.63 0.94
CA TYR A 48 -12.62 -8.12 1.28
C TYR A 48 -12.56 -9.44 2.03
N SER A 49 -13.29 -9.53 3.14
CA SER A 49 -13.49 -10.77 3.87
C SER A 49 -14.91 -11.29 3.66
N THR A 50 -15.05 -12.53 3.27
CA THR A 50 -16.36 -13.21 3.12
C THR A 50 -17.03 -13.55 4.45
N LEU A 51 -16.38 -13.26 5.57
CA LEU A 51 -16.88 -13.53 6.91
C LEU A 51 -17.94 -12.51 7.35
N SER A 52 -19.00 -13.00 7.99
CA SER A 52 -20.18 -12.21 8.36
C SER A 52 -20.66 -12.41 9.79
N GLN A 53 -19.87 -13.05 10.66
CA GLN A 53 -20.26 -13.22 12.07
C GLN A 53 -20.33 -11.88 12.81
N ILE A 54 -19.42 -10.94 12.48
CA ILE A 54 -19.40 -9.61 13.06
C ILE A 54 -20.22 -8.68 12.14
N THR A 55 -21.28 -8.08 12.69
CA THR A 55 -22.27 -7.27 11.97
C THR A 55 -22.48 -5.91 12.64
N PRO A 56 -23.18 -4.95 12.01
CA PRO A 56 -23.54 -3.67 12.64
C PRO A 56 -24.26 -3.80 13.99
N GLU A 57 -25.05 -4.86 14.19
CA GLU A 57 -25.81 -5.08 15.42
C GLU A 57 -24.95 -5.55 16.59
N ASN A 58 -23.87 -6.30 16.31
CA ASN A 58 -23.06 -6.94 17.36
C ASN A 58 -21.63 -6.40 17.48
N VAL A 59 -21.13 -5.60 16.54
CA VAL A 59 -19.75 -5.07 16.50
C VAL A 59 -19.35 -4.34 17.79
N ARG A 60 -20.30 -3.67 18.46
CA ARG A 60 -20.08 -3.00 19.75
C ARG A 60 -19.64 -3.94 20.88
N ASN A 61 -19.86 -5.25 20.71
CA ASN A 61 -19.51 -6.27 21.69
C ASN A 61 -18.09 -6.83 21.48
N LEU A 62 -17.36 -6.39 20.45
CA LEU A 62 -15.98 -6.82 20.20
C LEU A 62 -15.10 -6.58 21.43
N LYS A 63 -14.30 -7.61 21.75
CA LYS A 63 -13.30 -7.59 22.82
C LYS A 63 -11.94 -8.02 22.26
N VAL A 64 -10.87 -7.62 22.93
CA VAL A 64 -9.55 -8.20 22.67
C VAL A 64 -9.60 -9.69 22.99
N ALA A 65 -9.36 -10.51 21.99
CA ALA A 65 -9.28 -11.97 22.12
C ALA A 65 -7.87 -12.38 22.56
N TRP A 66 -6.85 -11.80 21.96
CA TRP A 66 -5.46 -12.00 22.33
C TRP A 66 -4.58 -10.80 21.89
N THR A 67 -3.42 -10.69 22.52
CA THR A 67 -2.37 -9.72 22.16
C THR A 67 -1.04 -10.44 22.09
N PHE A 68 -0.27 -10.20 21.03
CA PHE A 68 1.11 -10.63 20.87
C PHE A 68 2.04 -9.43 20.88
N ARG A 69 3.23 -9.58 21.48
CA ARG A 69 4.30 -8.58 21.49
C ARG A 69 5.49 -9.11 20.71
N THR A 70 5.96 -8.35 19.70
CA THR A 70 7.10 -8.80 18.88
C THR A 70 8.42 -8.68 19.63
N GLY A 71 8.53 -7.75 20.56
CA GLY A 71 9.77 -7.42 21.23
C GLY A 71 10.68 -6.48 20.43
N ASP A 72 10.28 -6.08 19.23
CA ASP A 72 11.05 -5.18 18.34
C ASP A 72 10.58 -3.74 18.50
N LEU A 73 11.44 -2.91 19.06
CA LEU A 73 11.20 -1.46 19.17
C LEU A 73 12.30 -0.65 18.50
N GLY A 74 13.02 -1.23 17.52
CA GLY A 74 14.14 -0.59 16.83
C GLY A 74 15.40 -0.45 17.69
N ALA A 75 15.55 -1.29 18.73
CA ALA A 75 16.73 -1.27 19.60
C ALA A 75 18.00 -1.66 18.82
N GLY A 76 19.06 -0.86 18.97
CA GLY A 76 20.36 -1.13 18.39
C GLY A 76 20.59 -0.61 16.96
N PHE A 77 19.63 0.14 16.38
CA PHE A 77 19.88 0.95 15.20
C PHE A 77 20.63 2.24 15.56
N PRO A 78 21.48 2.80 14.65
CA PRO A 78 22.24 4.00 14.93
C PRO A 78 21.35 5.21 15.22
N GLY A 79 21.61 5.91 16.31
CA GLY A 79 20.96 7.17 16.68
C GLY A 79 19.51 7.04 17.14
N ASP A 80 19.09 7.97 18.01
CA ASP A 80 17.70 8.03 18.48
C ASP A 80 16.73 8.48 17.37
N GLU A 81 17.22 9.24 16.41
CA GLU A 81 16.48 9.67 15.20
C GLU A 81 15.99 8.47 14.39
N TRP A 82 16.76 7.42 14.32
CA TRP A 82 16.39 6.16 13.64
C TRP A 82 15.25 5.42 14.28
N LYS A 83 15.19 5.41 15.59
CA LYS A 83 14.04 4.85 16.31
C LYS A 83 12.76 5.57 15.93
N SER A 84 12.85 6.83 15.50
CA SER A 84 11.70 7.60 15.04
C SER A 84 11.26 7.26 13.62
N HIS A 85 12.10 6.65 12.79
CA HIS A 85 11.80 6.35 11.38
C HIS A 85 11.35 4.91 11.10
N MET A 86 11.54 3.98 12.03
CA MET A 86 11.00 2.63 11.87
C MET A 86 9.49 2.61 11.97
N THR A 87 8.86 1.88 11.06
CA THR A 87 7.41 1.67 11.04
C THR A 87 7.07 0.19 11.14
N PHE A 88 5.97 -0.14 11.81
CA PHE A 88 5.46 -1.51 11.91
C PHE A 88 4.08 -1.56 11.28
N GLU A 89 4.04 -1.76 9.97
CA GLU A 89 2.87 -1.61 9.09
C GLU A 89 2.33 -2.95 8.60
N THR A 90 2.73 -4.05 9.20
CA THR A 90 2.46 -5.39 8.68
C THR A 90 0.97 -5.73 8.71
N THR A 91 0.50 -6.37 7.65
CA THR A 91 -0.74 -7.13 7.64
C THR A 91 -0.39 -8.62 7.67
N PRO A 92 -0.78 -9.37 8.71
CA PRO A 92 -0.55 -10.81 8.75
C PRO A 92 -1.28 -11.55 7.62
N ILE A 93 -0.77 -12.72 7.24
CA ILE A 93 -1.47 -13.68 6.39
C ILE A 93 -1.79 -14.94 7.17
N LEU A 94 -2.87 -15.63 6.81
CA LEU A 94 -3.32 -16.87 7.45
C LEU A 94 -3.01 -18.08 6.57
N TYR A 95 -2.36 -19.10 7.15
CA TYR A 95 -2.23 -20.43 6.55
C TYR A 95 -2.18 -21.49 7.66
N ASP A 96 -2.98 -22.53 7.53
CA ASP A 96 -3.03 -23.70 8.44
C ASP A 96 -3.05 -23.30 9.93
N GLY A 97 -4.03 -22.46 10.33
CA GLY A 97 -4.21 -21.99 11.70
C GLY A 97 -3.06 -21.16 12.26
N THR A 98 -2.21 -20.62 11.38
CA THR A 98 -1.05 -19.81 11.73
C THR A 98 -1.12 -18.45 11.05
N LEU A 99 -0.87 -17.40 11.80
CA LEU A 99 -0.63 -16.08 11.26
C LEU A 99 0.87 -15.86 11.08
N TYR A 100 1.25 -15.39 9.89
CA TYR A 100 2.63 -15.05 9.51
C TYR A 100 2.73 -13.57 9.21
N PHE A 101 3.77 -12.93 9.71
CA PHE A 101 4.04 -11.51 9.48
C PHE A 101 5.51 -11.15 9.73
N THR A 102 5.93 -10.01 9.21
CA THR A 102 7.22 -9.40 9.55
C THR A 102 7.06 -8.41 10.69
N THR A 103 8.11 -8.22 11.46
CA THR A 103 8.21 -7.16 12.47
C THR A 103 8.79 -5.87 11.85
N GLY A 104 8.86 -4.79 12.61
CA GLY A 104 9.52 -3.55 12.15
C GLY A 104 10.99 -3.73 11.77
N GLU A 105 11.69 -4.67 12.39
CA GLU A 105 13.08 -5.07 12.05
C GLU A 105 13.14 -6.17 10.98
N THR A 106 12.03 -6.44 10.30
CA THR A 106 11.88 -7.51 9.28
C THR A 106 12.17 -8.93 9.78
N ASN A 107 12.13 -9.16 11.10
CA ASN A 107 12.09 -10.52 11.65
C ASN A 107 10.77 -11.17 11.27
N VAL A 108 10.76 -12.47 11.02
CA VAL A 108 9.56 -13.20 10.61
C VAL A 108 8.99 -13.95 11.80
N VAL A 109 7.69 -13.80 12.02
CA VAL A 109 6.99 -14.35 13.17
C VAL A 109 5.80 -15.19 12.71
N ALA A 110 5.64 -16.36 13.33
CA ALA A 110 4.46 -17.21 13.20
C ALA A 110 3.79 -17.38 14.56
N VAL A 111 2.50 -17.08 14.63
CA VAL A 111 1.70 -17.25 15.85
C VAL A 111 0.47 -18.13 15.58
N ASN A 112 0.01 -18.83 16.60
CA ASN A 112 -1.25 -19.55 16.53
C ASN A 112 -2.41 -18.56 16.35
N ALA A 113 -3.22 -18.71 15.32
CA ALA A 113 -4.26 -17.77 14.96
C ALA A 113 -5.38 -17.64 16.02
N ALA A 114 -5.71 -18.71 16.76
CA ALA A 114 -6.74 -18.68 17.79
C ALA A 114 -6.28 -18.01 19.08
N THR A 115 -4.98 -18.09 19.42
CA THR A 115 -4.49 -17.76 20.76
C THR A 115 -3.40 -16.69 20.81
N GLY A 116 -2.85 -16.29 19.66
CA GLY A 116 -1.70 -15.40 19.58
C GLY A 116 -0.39 -15.97 20.14
N LYS A 117 -0.34 -17.27 20.53
CA LYS A 117 0.87 -17.89 21.05
C LYS A 117 1.92 -18.06 19.94
N LEU A 118 3.16 -17.70 20.24
CA LEU A 118 4.30 -17.89 19.35
C LEU A 118 4.43 -19.38 18.97
N ARG A 119 4.51 -19.64 17.66
CA ARG A 119 4.91 -20.95 17.10
C ARG A 119 6.39 -20.99 16.81
N TRP A 120 6.87 -20.02 16.06
CA TRP A 120 8.29 -19.80 15.79
C TRP A 120 8.59 -18.33 15.43
N ARG A 121 9.85 -17.96 15.56
CA ARG A 121 10.41 -16.68 15.11
C ARG A 121 11.70 -16.96 14.37
N TYR A 122 11.90 -16.24 13.27
CA TYR A 122 13.16 -16.17 12.54
C TYR A 122 13.72 -14.76 12.63
N ASP A 123 14.90 -14.61 13.23
CA ASP A 123 15.58 -13.33 13.35
C ASP A 123 16.39 -13.08 12.07
N ALA A 124 15.97 -12.08 11.28
CA ALA A 124 16.60 -11.75 10.00
C ALA A 124 18.00 -11.16 10.17
N ASN A 125 18.35 -10.70 11.37
CA ASN A 125 19.65 -10.11 11.69
C ASN A 125 20.07 -9.05 10.68
N VAL A 126 19.16 -8.12 10.35
CA VAL A 126 19.44 -7.03 9.41
C VAL A 126 20.57 -6.14 9.91
N LYS A 127 21.37 -5.64 9.00
CA LYS A 127 22.44 -4.70 9.33
C LYS A 127 21.86 -3.45 9.98
N LYS A 128 22.47 -3.00 11.09
CA LYS A 128 22.05 -1.79 11.81
C LYS A 128 22.66 -0.55 11.14
N LEU A 129 22.12 -0.18 9.98
CA LEU A 129 22.57 0.91 9.11
C LEU A 129 21.47 1.97 8.96
N TRP A 130 21.78 3.05 8.25
CA TRP A 130 20.79 4.04 7.81
C TRP A 130 20.05 3.53 6.57
N TYR A 131 18.72 3.56 6.62
CA TYR A 131 17.83 3.15 5.53
C TYR A 131 17.03 4.37 5.03
N SER A 132 16.74 4.44 3.72
CA SER A 132 15.90 5.51 3.16
C SER A 132 14.46 5.47 3.69
N ASP A 133 13.95 4.24 3.88
CA ASP A 133 12.64 3.97 4.48
C ASP A 133 12.71 2.66 5.30
N ALA A 134 12.45 2.74 6.59
CA ALA A 134 12.53 1.58 7.48
C ALA A 134 11.13 1.02 7.76
N ALA A 135 10.48 0.49 6.72
CA ALA A 135 9.13 -0.06 6.76
C ALA A 135 9.10 -1.55 6.38
N SER A 136 8.16 -2.28 6.96
CA SER A 136 7.86 -3.66 6.55
C SER A 136 6.36 -3.91 6.63
N ARG A 137 5.77 -4.32 5.48
CA ARG A 137 4.31 -4.47 5.33
C ARG A 137 3.83 -5.90 5.38
N GLY A 138 4.73 -6.91 5.33
CA GLY A 138 4.32 -8.31 5.49
C GLY A 138 5.13 -9.31 4.69
N VAL A 139 4.54 -10.48 4.50
CA VAL A 139 5.12 -11.66 3.86
C VAL A 139 4.20 -12.19 2.76
N ALA A 140 4.72 -13.10 1.92
CA ALA A 140 3.92 -13.86 0.96
C ALA A 140 4.02 -15.36 1.23
N LEU A 141 2.94 -16.09 0.90
CA LEU A 141 2.87 -17.55 0.98
C LEU A 141 2.95 -18.15 -0.41
N TRP A 142 3.68 -19.24 -0.54
CA TRP A 142 3.64 -20.16 -1.66
C TRP A 142 3.54 -21.61 -1.18
N VAL A 143 2.67 -22.40 -1.80
CA VAL A 143 2.53 -23.84 -1.54
C VAL A 143 2.97 -24.58 -2.78
N ASP A 144 3.95 -25.46 -2.63
CA ASP A 144 4.48 -26.28 -3.71
C ASP A 144 3.61 -27.51 -3.95
N ASP A 145 2.84 -27.50 -5.02
CA ASP A 145 1.95 -28.60 -5.44
C ASP A 145 2.69 -29.85 -5.89
N GLN A 146 4.01 -29.76 -6.14
CA GLN A 146 4.85 -30.88 -6.55
C GLN A 146 5.48 -31.62 -5.37
N THR A 147 5.36 -31.09 -4.16
CA THR A 147 5.86 -31.73 -2.94
C THR A 147 4.71 -32.27 -2.09
N SER A 148 4.96 -33.34 -1.34
CA SER A 148 3.95 -33.91 -0.46
C SER A 148 3.62 -32.98 0.70
N ALA A 149 2.34 -32.90 1.07
CA ALA A 149 1.94 -32.20 2.27
C ALA A 149 2.71 -32.70 3.49
N GLY A 150 3.28 -31.79 4.30
CA GLY A 150 4.14 -32.12 5.44
C GLY A 150 5.62 -32.35 5.12
N ALA A 151 6.02 -32.35 3.85
CA ALA A 151 7.42 -32.28 3.49
C ALA A 151 8.01 -30.91 3.89
N SER A 152 9.31 -30.89 4.21
CA SER A 152 10.01 -29.64 4.48
C SER A 152 9.89 -28.70 3.26
N CYS A 153 9.56 -27.43 3.52
CA CYS A 153 9.37 -26.40 2.50
C CYS A 153 8.27 -26.70 1.46
N HIS A 154 7.30 -27.57 1.78
CA HIS A 154 6.06 -27.72 1.01
C HIS A 154 5.30 -26.37 0.95
N ALA A 155 5.18 -25.69 2.08
CA ALA A 155 4.68 -24.32 2.15
C ALA A 155 5.82 -23.37 2.56
N ARG A 156 6.01 -22.29 1.81
CA ARG A 156 7.09 -21.33 2.00
C ARG A 156 6.56 -19.97 2.32
N ILE A 157 7.17 -19.31 3.29
CA ILE A 157 6.96 -17.89 3.60
C ILE A 157 8.12 -17.12 2.98
N PHE A 158 7.80 -16.25 2.01
CA PHE A 158 8.74 -15.31 1.44
C PHE A 158 8.68 -14.00 2.20
N ALA A 159 9.81 -13.58 2.75
CA ALA A 159 9.95 -12.38 3.55
C ALA A 159 11.10 -11.50 3.03
N PRO A 160 10.80 -10.28 2.57
CA PRO A 160 11.85 -9.32 2.24
C PRO A 160 12.45 -8.72 3.51
N THR A 161 13.71 -8.31 3.43
CA THR A 161 14.42 -7.64 4.52
C THR A 161 14.86 -6.24 4.14
N LEU A 162 15.07 -5.37 5.13
CA LEU A 162 15.56 -4.00 4.92
C LEU A 162 16.94 -3.97 4.23
N ASP A 163 17.77 -4.98 4.42
CA ASP A 163 19.10 -5.10 3.81
C ASP A 163 19.09 -5.91 2.49
N HIS A 164 18.03 -5.75 1.68
CA HIS A 164 17.84 -6.24 0.32
C HIS A 164 18.03 -7.76 0.13
N ARG A 165 17.61 -8.58 1.11
CA ARG A 165 17.49 -10.02 0.95
C ARG A 165 16.03 -10.45 0.81
N LEU A 166 15.77 -11.54 0.12
CA LEU A 166 14.51 -12.26 0.15
C LEU A 166 14.77 -13.62 0.81
N LEU A 167 14.08 -13.86 1.92
CA LEU A 167 14.14 -15.09 2.68
C LEU A 167 13.03 -16.04 2.20
N ALA A 168 13.34 -17.34 2.07
CA ALA A 168 12.37 -18.42 1.90
C ALA A 168 12.39 -19.31 3.14
N LEU A 169 11.33 -19.28 3.92
CA LEU A 169 11.21 -20.00 5.18
C LEU A 169 10.14 -21.09 5.07
N ASP A 170 10.43 -22.26 5.62
CA ASP A 170 9.46 -23.32 5.81
C ASP A 170 8.34 -22.84 6.75
N ALA A 171 7.11 -22.84 6.27
CA ALA A 171 5.97 -22.29 7.02
C ALA A 171 5.72 -23.02 8.36
N ALA A 172 5.98 -24.31 8.42
CA ALA A 172 5.75 -25.12 9.63
C ALA A 172 6.81 -24.86 10.71
N THR A 173 8.06 -24.62 10.33
CA THR A 173 9.21 -24.64 11.26
C THR A 173 9.97 -23.32 11.36
N GLY A 174 9.80 -22.39 10.42
CA GLY A 174 10.58 -21.14 10.34
C GLY A 174 12.04 -21.33 9.90
N ARG A 175 12.43 -22.53 9.45
CA ARG A 175 13.79 -22.78 8.96
C ARG A 175 13.92 -22.37 7.50
N LEU A 176 15.11 -21.93 7.10
CA LEU A 176 15.42 -21.58 5.71
C LEU A 176 15.26 -22.81 4.80
N CYS A 177 14.62 -22.60 3.65
CA CYS A 177 14.47 -23.61 2.60
C CYS A 177 15.77 -23.75 1.81
N GLN A 178 16.51 -24.83 2.08
CA GLN A 178 17.88 -25.01 1.60
C GLN A 178 18.01 -25.12 0.07
N ASP A 179 16.93 -25.41 -0.62
CA ASP A 179 16.85 -25.54 -2.08
C ASP A 179 16.56 -24.19 -2.79
N PHE A 180 16.28 -23.13 -2.03
CA PHE A 180 16.04 -21.79 -2.57
C PHE A 180 17.32 -20.95 -2.54
N ALA A 181 17.74 -20.43 -3.70
CA ALA A 181 18.91 -19.56 -3.87
C ALA A 181 20.14 -20.01 -3.08
N ASP A 182 20.76 -19.16 -2.28
CA ASP A 182 21.86 -19.52 -1.39
C ASP A 182 21.31 -19.97 -0.03
N HIS A 183 20.99 -21.28 0.09
CA HIS A 183 20.51 -21.90 1.33
C HIS A 183 19.30 -21.18 1.97
N GLY A 184 18.34 -20.73 1.17
CA GLY A 184 17.12 -20.07 1.61
C GLY A 184 17.17 -18.54 1.59
N VAL A 185 18.27 -17.97 1.11
CA VAL A 185 18.49 -16.52 1.07
C VAL A 185 18.83 -16.08 -0.35
N LEU A 186 18.02 -15.22 -0.92
CA LEU A 186 18.28 -14.57 -2.20
C LEU A 186 18.78 -13.13 -1.96
N ASP A 187 19.98 -12.84 -2.47
CA ASP A 187 20.53 -11.48 -2.48
C ASP A 187 19.94 -10.67 -3.62
N LEU A 188 19.09 -9.70 -3.28
CA LEU A 188 18.43 -8.80 -4.23
C LEU A 188 19.33 -7.62 -4.66
N SER A 189 20.53 -7.47 -4.09
CA SER A 189 21.48 -6.43 -4.49
C SER A 189 22.18 -6.72 -5.81
N GLN A 190 22.10 -7.97 -6.29
CA GLN A 190 22.75 -8.38 -7.53
C GLN A 190 22.20 -7.61 -8.73
N ASN A 191 23.12 -7.10 -9.55
CA ASN A 191 22.82 -6.27 -10.74
C ASN A 191 22.16 -4.91 -10.44
N ILE A 192 22.20 -4.45 -9.19
CA ILE A 192 21.83 -3.09 -8.81
C ILE A 192 23.08 -2.21 -8.82
N ASN A 193 23.00 -1.10 -9.55
CA ASN A 193 24.04 -0.08 -9.50
C ASN A 193 23.74 0.86 -8.33
N PHE A 194 24.43 0.64 -7.20
CA PHE A 194 24.24 1.49 -6.03
C PHE A 194 24.83 2.88 -6.26
N SER A 195 24.01 3.90 -6.15
CA SER A 195 24.39 5.31 -6.24
C SER A 195 25.25 5.73 -5.06
N TYR A 196 25.02 5.14 -3.88
CA TYR A 196 25.73 5.45 -2.65
C TYR A 196 26.69 4.31 -2.26
N LYS A 197 27.99 4.59 -2.26
CA LYS A 197 29.06 3.62 -1.99
C LYS A 197 29.66 3.70 -0.58
N GLY A 198 29.08 4.53 0.30
CA GLY A 198 29.64 4.82 1.62
C GLY A 198 29.44 3.76 2.70
N GLY A 199 28.65 2.73 2.46
CA GLY A 199 28.49 1.56 3.36
C GLY A 199 27.68 1.80 4.66
N GLU A 200 27.32 3.02 4.98
CA GLU A 200 26.53 3.35 6.18
C GLU A 200 25.05 3.64 5.91
N TYR A 201 24.69 3.75 4.63
CA TYR A 201 23.35 4.08 4.17
C TYR A 201 22.89 3.11 3.08
N ILE A 202 21.67 2.61 3.21
CA ILE A 202 21.01 1.74 2.22
C ILE A 202 19.85 2.49 1.60
N ASN A 203 19.93 2.71 0.27
CA ASN A 203 18.93 3.41 -0.52
C ASN A 203 17.98 2.49 -1.29
N TYR A 204 18.33 1.23 -1.45
CA TYR A 204 17.53 0.21 -2.11
C TYR A 204 16.99 -0.80 -1.10
N LEU A 205 15.68 -0.90 -0.97
CA LEU A 205 14.99 -1.77 0.00
C LEU A 205 13.85 -2.53 -0.67
N VAL A 206 13.26 -3.47 0.07
CA VAL A 206 11.97 -4.07 -0.28
C VAL A 206 11.05 -3.93 0.94
N THR A 207 10.14 -2.98 0.90
CA THR A 207 9.27 -2.61 2.02
C THR A 207 7.89 -3.26 1.97
N SER A 208 7.47 -3.69 0.78
CA SER A 208 6.19 -4.38 0.58
C SER A 208 6.36 -5.89 0.41
N PRO A 209 5.37 -6.69 0.82
CA PRO A 209 5.41 -8.13 0.60
C PRO A 209 5.50 -8.45 -0.90
N PRO A 210 6.21 -9.52 -1.28
CA PRO A 210 6.18 -10.02 -2.64
C PRO A 210 4.77 -10.49 -3.02
N VAL A 211 4.49 -10.57 -4.32
CA VAL A 211 3.33 -11.32 -4.81
C VAL A 211 3.79 -12.64 -5.44
N VAL A 212 3.05 -13.71 -5.15
CA VAL A 212 3.32 -15.02 -5.76
C VAL A 212 2.26 -15.32 -6.81
N VAL A 213 2.72 -15.63 -8.01
CA VAL A 213 1.85 -15.95 -9.15
C VAL A 213 2.57 -16.95 -10.08
N ASP A 214 1.85 -17.97 -10.53
CA ASP A 214 2.33 -18.98 -11.50
C ASP A 214 3.68 -19.63 -11.12
N GLY A 215 3.91 -19.85 -9.81
CA GLY A 215 5.16 -20.40 -9.31
C GLY A 215 6.32 -19.42 -9.25
N ASN A 216 6.08 -18.15 -9.54
CA ASN A 216 7.07 -17.06 -9.45
C ASN A 216 6.79 -16.18 -8.23
N VAL A 217 7.85 -15.80 -7.50
CA VAL A 217 7.82 -14.74 -6.49
C VAL A 217 8.30 -13.43 -7.12
N VAL A 218 7.41 -12.44 -7.18
CA VAL A 218 7.66 -11.15 -7.82
C VAL A 218 7.91 -10.09 -6.76
N VAL A 219 9.00 -9.35 -6.91
CA VAL A 219 9.42 -8.29 -5.98
C VAL A 219 9.64 -6.97 -6.70
N GLY A 220 9.12 -5.89 -6.11
CA GLY A 220 9.49 -4.52 -6.44
C GLY A 220 10.62 -4.01 -5.55
N SER A 221 10.75 -2.70 -5.44
CA SER A 221 11.77 -2.06 -4.58
C SER A 221 11.33 -0.68 -4.13
N SER A 222 11.82 -0.27 -2.96
CA SER A 222 11.76 1.11 -2.45
C SER A 222 13.12 1.76 -2.64
N ILE A 223 13.16 2.94 -3.23
CA ILE A 223 14.36 3.71 -3.51
C ILE A 223 14.14 5.13 -3.00
N GLY A 224 15.12 5.67 -2.28
CA GLY A 224 15.06 7.07 -1.85
C GLY A 224 15.46 8.00 -2.99
N ASP A 225 14.53 8.72 -3.55
CA ASP A 225 14.57 9.38 -4.85
C ASP A 225 14.96 10.86 -4.83
N ASN A 226 14.81 11.57 -3.70
CA ASN A 226 15.21 12.98 -3.57
C ASN A 226 16.70 13.24 -3.26
N ARG A 227 17.57 12.27 -3.51
CA ARG A 227 18.99 12.38 -3.16
C ARG A 227 19.89 12.66 -4.34
N ILE A 228 19.66 11.94 -5.45
CA ILE A 228 20.49 12.00 -6.63
C ILE A 228 19.73 11.47 -7.86
N ALA A 229 19.84 12.15 -9.00
CA ALA A 229 19.18 11.76 -10.24
C ALA A 229 19.64 10.37 -10.75
N ASP A 230 20.94 10.07 -10.67
CA ASP A 230 21.50 8.73 -10.98
C ASP A 230 21.36 7.81 -9.75
N SER A 231 20.12 7.57 -9.32
CA SER A 231 19.80 6.65 -8.22
C SER A 231 19.72 5.20 -8.71
N GLU A 232 19.39 4.29 -7.82
CA GLU A 232 19.20 2.87 -8.13
C GLU A 232 18.07 2.67 -9.14
N ARG A 233 18.17 1.62 -9.95
CA ARG A 233 17.13 1.26 -10.92
C ARG A 233 15.92 0.65 -10.24
N GLY A 234 14.73 1.11 -10.58
CA GLY A 234 13.46 0.65 -10.04
C GLY A 234 12.96 -0.68 -10.62
N THR A 235 13.87 -1.60 -10.90
CA THR A 235 13.59 -2.85 -11.59
C THR A 235 12.69 -3.77 -10.78
N VAL A 236 11.60 -4.26 -11.38
CA VAL A 236 10.77 -5.34 -10.85
C VAL A 236 11.30 -6.68 -11.36
N ARG A 237 11.38 -7.68 -10.47
CA ARG A 237 11.99 -8.97 -10.78
C ARG A 237 11.12 -10.13 -10.31
N ALA A 238 11.05 -11.17 -11.12
CA ALA A 238 10.44 -12.44 -10.76
C ALA A 238 11.49 -13.53 -10.63
N PHE A 239 11.34 -14.32 -9.58
CA PHE A 239 12.20 -15.47 -9.31
C PHE A 239 11.36 -16.72 -9.16
N ASP A 240 11.86 -17.85 -9.62
CA ASP A 240 11.23 -19.15 -9.40
C ASP A 240 11.09 -19.42 -7.89
N SER A 241 9.86 -19.64 -7.42
CA SER A 241 9.54 -19.80 -6.00
C SER A 241 10.18 -21.05 -5.36
N ARG A 242 10.60 -22.04 -6.16
CA ARG A 242 11.21 -23.28 -5.68
C ARG A 242 12.72 -23.13 -5.51
N ASN A 243 13.41 -22.50 -6.45
CA ASN A 243 14.88 -22.48 -6.48
C ASN A 243 15.52 -21.08 -6.46
N GLY A 244 14.75 -20.00 -6.52
CA GLY A 244 15.24 -18.62 -6.46
C GLY A 244 15.94 -18.14 -7.73
N LYS A 245 15.88 -18.88 -8.85
CA LYS A 245 16.47 -18.42 -10.11
C LYS A 245 15.65 -17.28 -10.71
N LEU A 246 16.35 -16.27 -11.23
CA LEU A 246 15.73 -15.16 -11.96
C LEU A 246 14.99 -15.70 -13.20
N VAL A 247 13.70 -15.41 -13.29
CA VAL A 247 12.85 -15.76 -14.43
C VAL A 247 12.79 -14.61 -15.41
N TRP A 248 12.47 -13.42 -14.93
CA TRP A 248 12.46 -12.18 -15.73
C TRP A 248 12.77 -10.95 -14.89
N SER A 249 13.12 -9.89 -15.59
CA SER A 249 13.39 -8.56 -15.03
C SER A 249 12.79 -7.51 -15.94
N TRP A 250 12.09 -6.55 -15.37
CA TRP A 250 11.46 -5.45 -16.10
C TRP A 250 11.85 -4.11 -15.45
N ASP A 251 12.35 -3.16 -16.26
CA ASP A 251 12.72 -1.80 -15.81
C ASP A 251 11.65 -0.82 -16.31
N PRO A 252 11.00 -0.05 -15.45
CA PRO A 252 10.04 0.99 -15.86
C PRO A 252 10.65 2.02 -16.81
N ILE A 253 11.94 2.32 -16.64
CA ILE A 253 12.69 3.19 -17.55
C ILE A 253 13.36 2.31 -18.61
N PRO A 254 12.96 2.37 -19.88
CA PRO A 254 13.53 1.53 -20.93
C PRO A 254 15.00 1.90 -21.17
N ARG A 255 15.90 0.95 -20.98
CA ARG A 255 17.36 1.17 -21.13
C ARG A 255 17.89 0.75 -22.49
N ASP A 256 17.17 -0.12 -23.19
CA ASP A 256 17.55 -0.63 -24.49
C ASP A 256 16.94 0.23 -25.60
N PRO A 257 17.77 0.82 -26.51
CA PRO A 257 17.29 1.58 -27.65
C PRO A 257 16.35 0.82 -28.61
N SER A 258 16.36 -0.52 -28.57
CA SER A 258 15.43 -1.35 -29.34
C SER A 258 14.01 -1.39 -28.74
N ASN A 259 13.85 -1.00 -27.48
CA ASN A 259 12.55 -0.92 -26.84
C ASN A 259 11.73 0.24 -27.45
N PRO A 260 10.51 0.00 -27.95
CA PRO A 260 9.67 1.05 -28.55
C PRO A 260 9.44 2.27 -27.64
N MET A 261 9.48 2.09 -26.32
CA MET A 261 9.28 3.15 -25.34
C MET A 261 10.55 3.95 -25.04
N TYR A 262 11.72 3.52 -25.54
CA TYR A 262 12.98 4.25 -25.35
C TYR A 262 12.92 5.70 -25.88
N LYS A 263 12.14 5.93 -26.93
CA LYS A 263 11.93 7.26 -27.52
C LYS A 263 11.17 8.25 -26.63
N GLU A 264 10.49 7.75 -25.61
CA GLU A 264 9.77 8.58 -24.63
C GLU A 264 10.72 9.21 -23.59
N TRP A 265 11.98 8.78 -23.62
CA TRP A 265 13.06 9.30 -22.79
C TRP A 265 14.20 9.84 -23.66
N THR A 266 14.93 10.84 -23.16
CA THR A 266 16.19 11.20 -23.84
C THR A 266 17.22 10.10 -23.63
N HIS A 267 18.19 9.99 -24.55
CA HIS A 267 19.27 9.01 -24.42
C HIS A 267 20.04 9.16 -23.09
N ALA A 268 20.26 10.40 -22.65
CA ALA A 268 20.92 10.68 -21.37
C ALA A 268 20.06 10.19 -20.19
N ALA A 269 18.79 10.60 -20.13
CA ALA A 269 17.87 10.21 -19.06
C ALA A 269 17.66 8.69 -18.98
N ALA A 270 17.44 8.03 -20.12
CA ALA A 270 17.30 6.58 -20.18
C ALA A 270 18.55 5.83 -19.67
N LYS A 271 19.72 6.45 -19.71
CA LYS A 271 20.96 5.85 -19.24
C LYS A 271 21.22 6.08 -17.74
N THR A 272 20.90 7.27 -17.23
CA THR A 272 21.35 7.75 -15.91
C THR A 272 20.23 7.80 -14.87
N VAL A 273 19.02 8.21 -15.23
CA VAL A 273 17.93 8.40 -14.26
C VAL A 273 17.54 7.08 -13.58
N GLY A 274 17.43 7.11 -12.27
CA GLY A 274 16.94 5.99 -11.45
C GLY A 274 15.50 6.19 -10.98
N GLY A 275 15.09 5.51 -9.90
CA GLY A 275 13.72 5.57 -9.39
C GLY A 275 12.71 4.89 -10.31
N ALA A 276 11.51 5.43 -10.43
CA ALA A 276 10.35 4.85 -11.10
C ALA A 276 10.04 3.43 -10.61
N ASN A 277 10.40 3.14 -9.39
CA ASN A 277 10.35 1.82 -8.78
C ASN A 277 8.91 1.38 -8.43
N ALA A 278 8.78 0.21 -7.84
CA ALA A 278 7.50 -0.32 -7.34
C ALA A 278 7.65 -0.64 -5.86
N TRP A 279 7.56 0.38 -5.00
CA TRP A 279 7.58 0.18 -3.57
C TRP A 279 6.20 -0.19 -2.98
N PRO A 280 5.06 0.17 -3.60
CA PRO A 280 3.76 -0.26 -3.12
C PRO A 280 3.53 -1.77 -3.31
N PRO A 281 2.55 -2.37 -2.63
CA PRO A 281 2.22 -3.77 -2.85
C PRO A 281 1.72 -4.04 -4.26
N LEU A 282 2.13 -5.19 -4.81
CA LEU A 282 1.72 -5.67 -6.12
C LEU A 282 0.44 -6.50 -6.04
N SER A 283 -0.27 -6.67 -7.16
CA SER A 283 -1.41 -7.59 -7.28
C SER A 283 -1.22 -8.59 -8.42
N ALA A 284 -1.90 -9.73 -8.35
CA ALA A 284 -1.84 -10.76 -9.38
C ALA A 284 -3.22 -11.24 -9.80
N ASP A 285 -3.34 -11.59 -11.07
CA ASP A 285 -4.47 -12.31 -11.66
C ASP A 285 -3.97 -13.66 -12.20
N PRO A 286 -3.91 -14.70 -11.36
CA PRO A 286 -3.44 -16.03 -11.80
C PRO A 286 -4.26 -16.61 -12.96
N ALA A 287 -5.57 -16.32 -12.99
CA ALA A 287 -6.45 -16.82 -14.05
C ALA A 287 -6.11 -16.25 -15.44
N ARG A 288 -5.37 -15.13 -15.49
CA ARG A 288 -4.95 -14.47 -16.74
C ARG A 288 -3.44 -14.40 -16.90
N HIS A 289 -2.69 -15.00 -15.99
CA HIS A 289 -1.22 -14.94 -15.95
C HIS A 289 -0.71 -13.48 -15.96
N LEU A 290 -1.31 -12.60 -15.14
CA LEU A 290 -0.93 -11.20 -15.08
C LEU A 290 -0.44 -10.81 -13.68
N VAL A 291 0.56 -9.94 -13.64
CA VAL A 291 0.95 -9.19 -12.44
C VAL A 291 0.77 -7.70 -12.68
N PHE A 292 0.22 -7.02 -11.67
CA PHE A 292 -0.06 -5.58 -11.73
C PHE A 292 0.89 -4.82 -10.83
N ILE A 293 1.53 -3.82 -11.40
CA ILE A 293 2.64 -3.09 -10.80
C ILE A 293 2.30 -1.60 -10.79
N PRO A 294 2.15 -0.98 -9.62
CA PRO A 294 2.11 0.47 -9.49
C PRO A 294 3.54 0.99 -9.50
N THR A 295 3.90 1.78 -10.50
CA THR A 295 5.21 2.43 -10.58
C THR A 295 5.17 3.84 -10.02
N THR A 296 6.30 4.32 -9.54
CA THR A 296 6.42 5.57 -8.79
C THR A 296 7.23 6.61 -9.54
N SER A 297 7.49 7.75 -8.90
CA SER A 297 8.22 8.86 -9.49
C SER A 297 9.65 8.46 -9.90
N PRO A 298 10.18 9.00 -11.01
CA PRO A 298 11.60 8.86 -11.33
C PRO A 298 12.42 9.89 -10.54
N SER A 299 13.65 9.55 -10.18
CA SER A 299 14.55 10.51 -9.52
C SER A 299 14.93 11.67 -10.44
N ASP A 300 14.97 12.92 -9.97
CA ASP A 300 14.56 13.41 -8.66
C ASP A 300 13.11 13.88 -8.70
N ASP A 301 12.41 13.86 -7.55
CA ASP A 301 10.96 14.11 -7.51
C ASP A 301 10.55 15.55 -7.76
N TYR A 302 11.40 16.56 -7.52
CA TYR A 302 11.00 17.98 -7.55
C TYR A 302 11.64 18.79 -8.68
N PHE A 303 12.50 18.17 -9.48
CA PHE A 303 13.09 18.78 -10.68
C PHE A 303 13.33 17.72 -11.76
N GLY A 304 12.67 17.87 -12.89
CA GLY A 304 12.69 16.92 -14.00
C GLY A 304 13.51 17.36 -15.22
N GLY A 305 14.27 18.46 -15.16
CA GLY A 305 15.02 18.96 -16.30
C GLY A 305 16.07 18.00 -16.87
N GLU A 306 16.54 17.03 -16.07
CA GLU A 306 17.43 15.95 -16.49
C GLU A 306 16.69 14.81 -17.23
N ARG A 307 15.35 14.77 -17.14
CA ARG A 307 14.47 13.75 -17.70
C ARG A 307 13.29 14.34 -18.49
N PRO A 308 13.53 15.21 -19.49
CA PRO A 308 12.45 15.84 -20.24
C PRO A 308 11.56 14.82 -20.94
N GLY A 309 10.27 15.15 -21.07
CA GLY A 309 9.21 14.29 -21.60
C GLY A 309 8.29 13.76 -20.49
N ASP A 310 7.27 12.99 -20.85
CA ASP A 310 6.27 12.49 -19.89
C ASP A 310 6.80 11.40 -18.95
N ASN A 311 7.97 10.86 -19.20
CA ASN A 311 8.66 9.84 -18.38
C ASN A 311 7.90 8.51 -18.25
N ARG A 312 7.28 8.06 -19.32
CA ARG A 312 6.58 6.76 -19.35
C ARG A 312 7.59 5.60 -19.25
N TRP A 313 7.51 4.62 -18.31
CA TRP A 313 6.38 4.23 -17.46
C TRP A 313 6.59 4.51 -15.95
N ALA A 314 7.03 5.68 -15.59
CA ALA A 314 6.89 6.14 -14.22
C ALA A 314 5.42 6.49 -13.93
N ASP A 315 5.02 6.52 -12.66
CA ASP A 315 3.70 6.95 -12.16
C ASP A 315 2.54 6.30 -12.92
N SER A 316 2.61 4.98 -13.07
CA SER A 316 1.73 4.21 -13.95
C SER A 316 1.18 2.96 -13.28
N VAL A 317 0.02 2.51 -13.75
CA VAL A 317 -0.44 1.14 -13.56
C VAL A 317 0.03 0.29 -14.73
N ILE A 318 0.78 -0.76 -14.44
CA ILE A 318 1.39 -1.64 -15.43
C ILE A 318 0.85 -3.07 -15.25
N ALA A 319 0.45 -3.70 -16.33
CA ALA A 319 0.16 -5.13 -16.38
C ALA A 319 1.26 -5.84 -17.18
N LEU A 320 1.97 -6.76 -16.51
CA LEU A 320 2.93 -7.64 -17.16
C LEU A 320 2.39 -9.06 -17.21
N ASN A 321 2.81 -9.82 -18.22
CA ASN A 321 2.65 -11.26 -18.21
C ASN A 321 3.53 -11.85 -17.08
N ALA A 322 2.93 -12.64 -16.19
CA ALA A 322 3.58 -13.15 -14.98
C ALA A 322 4.69 -14.17 -15.27
N ASP A 323 4.63 -14.89 -16.40
CA ASP A 323 5.63 -15.89 -16.78
C ASP A 323 6.85 -15.27 -17.46
N THR A 324 6.65 -14.18 -18.22
CA THR A 324 7.67 -13.65 -19.13
C THR A 324 8.15 -12.24 -18.81
N GLY A 325 7.42 -11.50 -17.96
CA GLY A 325 7.69 -10.08 -17.69
C GLY A 325 7.39 -9.14 -18.87
N GLN A 326 6.77 -9.64 -19.92
CA GLN A 326 6.41 -8.81 -21.07
C GLN A 326 5.26 -7.86 -20.72
N LEU A 327 5.39 -6.60 -21.14
CA LEU A 327 4.35 -5.59 -21.00
C LEU A 327 3.10 -5.99 -21.81
N VAL A 328 1.96 -6.12 -21.13
CA VAL A 328 0.66 -6.35 -21.76
C VAL A 328 -0.03 -5.02 -22.02
N TRP A 329 -0.11 -4.17 -21.00
CA TRP A 329 -0.56 -2.79 -21.11
C TRP A 329 -0.02 -1.95 -19.94
N GLY A 330 -0.03 -0.64 -20.12
CA GLY A 330 0.28 0.33 -19.09
C GLY A 330 -0.51 1.60 -19.29
N TYR A 331 -0.83 2.30 -18.21
CA TYR A 331 -1.47 3.61 -18.22
C TYR A 331 -0.79 4.53 -17.21
N GLN A 332 -0.30 5.68 -17.68
CA GLN A 332 0.37 6.67 -16.85
C GLN A 332 -0.66 7.58 -16.17
N LEU A 333 -0.51 7.80 -14.86
CA LEU A 333 -1.46 8.54 -14.03
C LEU A 333 -0.99 9.96 -13.69
N VAL A 334 0.32 10.20 -13.78
CA VAL A 334 0.94 11.52 -13.68
C VAL A 334 2.02 11.63 -14.75
N HIS A 335 1.94 12.66 -15.59
CA HIS A 335 2.96 12.95 -16.60
C HIS A 335 4.04 13.84 -15.98
N HIS A 336 5.32 13.50 -16.22
CA HIS A 336 6.45 14.31 -15.79
C HIS A 336 6.31 14.75 -14.32
N ASP A 337 6.22 13.78 -13.42
CA ASP A 337 5.96 14.04 -12.01
C ASP A 337 7.05 14.92 -11.37
N LEU A 338 6.62 15.97 -10.65
CA LEU A 338 7.45 16.93 -9.91
C LEU A 338 6.92 17.17 -8.49
N TRP A 339 6.03 16.30 -8.00
CA TRP A 339 5.30 16.49 -6.76
C TRP A 339 5.44 15.30 -5.81
N ASP A 340 6.19 14.26 -6.21
CA ASP A 340 6.23 12.98 -5.49
C ASP A 340 4.80 12.37 -5.44
N TYR A 341 4.09 12.41 -6.60
CA TYR A 341 2.72 11.90 -6.74
C TYR A 341 2.68 10.46 -7.25
N ASP A 342 3.46 9.61 -6.60
CA ASP A 342 3.53 8.17 -6.86
C ASP A 342 2.17 7.50 -7.08
N THR A 343 2.16 6.43 -7.87
CA THR A 343 1.09 5.44 -7.85
C THR A 343 1.30 4.54 -6.64
N VAL A 344 0.66 4.86 -5.52
CA VAL A 344 1.01 4.32 -4.18
C VAL A 344 0.19 3.13 -3.74
N ALA A 345 -1.00 2.93 -4.34
CA ALA A 345 -1.91 1.90 -3.88
C ALA A 345 -1.56 0.53 -4.47
N GLN A 346 -1.94 -0.54 -3.77
CA GLN A 346 -2.03 -1.86 -4.39
C GLN A 346 -3.16 -1.83 -5.40
N PRO A 347 -2.93 -2.12 -6.70
CA PRO A 347 -4.00 -2.19 -7.68
C PRO A 347 -5.08 -3.18 -7.24
N ALA A 348 -6.32 -2.71 -7.02
CA ALA A 348 -7.42 -3.58 -6.59
C ALA A 348 -8.06 -4.25 -7.81
N LEU A 349 -7.91 -5.58 -7.93
CA LEU A 349 -8.45 -6.36 -9.03
C LEU A 349 -9.87 -6.85 -8.67
N VAL A 350 -10.86 -6.28 -9.32
CA VAL A 350 -12.27 -6.51 -8.99
C VAL A 350 -13.06 -6.89 -10.24
N ASP A 351 -14.26 -7.42 -10.05
CA ASP A 351 -15.22 -7.60 -11.11
C ASP A 351 -16.36 -6.60 -10.90
N LEU A 352 -16.43 -5.59 -11.79
CA LEU A 352 -17.41 -4.52 -11.72
C LEU A 352 -18.64 -4.84 -12.54
N ILE A 353 -19.79 -4.35 -12.09
CA ILE A 353 -20.98 -4.22 -12.92
C ILE A 353 -20.92 -2.83 -13.56
N HIS A 354 -20.75 -2.77 -14.87
CA HIS A 354 -20.74 -1.52 -15.62
C HIS A 354 -21.64 -1.65 -16.85
N ASP A 355 -22.59 -0.74 -17.01
CA ASP A 355 -23.62 -0.81 -18.05
C ASP A 355 -24.37 -2.17 -18.10
N GLY A 356 -24.62 -2.73 -16.90
CA GLY A 356 -25.29 -4.02 -16.74
C GLY A 356 -24.46 -5.26 -17.13
N GLN A 357 -23.17 -5.09 -17.40
CA GLN A 357 -22.23 -6.17 -17.72
C GLN A 357 -21.16 -6.33 -16.65
N GLN A 358 -20.76 -7.56 -16.39
CA GLN A 358 -19.61 -7.83 -15.53
C GLN A 358 -18.32 -7.58 -16.30
N VAL A 359 -17.50 -6.67 -15.81
CA VAL A 359 -16.23 -6.26 -16.42
C VAL A 359 -15.09 -6.53 -15.43
N PRO A 360 -14.08 -7.32 -15.79
CA PRO A 360 -12.87 -7.44 -14.97
C PRO A 360 -12.13 -6.12 -14.97
N ALA A 361 -11.96 -5.54 -13.78
CA ALA A 361 -11.44 -4.20 -13.61
C ALA A 361 -10.22 -4.14 -12.68
N VAL A 362 -9.46 -3.06 -12.82
CA VAL A 362 -8.44 -2.59 -11.88
C VAL A 362 -8.88 -1.23 -11.38
N ILE A 363 -8.95 -1.05 -10.07
CA ILE A 363 -9.14 0.26 -9.45
C ILE A 363 -7.82 0.68 -8.81
N GLU A 364 -7.36 1.89 -9.13
CA GLU A 364 -6.14 2.48 -8.60
C GLU A 364 -6.43 3.79 -7.88
N ALA A 365 -6.01 3.87 -6.61
CA ALA A 365 -6.08 5.10 -5.83
C ALA A 365 -4.70 5.76 -5.81
N THR A 366 -4.65 7.08 -5.91
CA THR A 366 -3.41 7.83 -6.12
C THR A 366 -3.16 8.90 -5.07
N LYS A 367 -1.91 9.34 -4.94
CA LYS A 367 -1.54 10.51 -4.13
C LYS A 367 -2.29 11.77 -4.57
N THR A 368 -2.72 11.85 -5.82
CA THR A 368 -3.57 12.95 -6.30
C THR A 368 -5.00 12.93 -5.73
N GLY A 369 -5.38 11.87 -5.01
CA GLY A 369 -6.73 11.68 -4.46
C GLY A 369 -7.77 11.35 -5.52
N MET A 370 -7.34 10.91 -6.68
CA MET A 370 -8.19 10.45 -7.76
C MET A 370 -8.23 8.91 -7.77
N LEU A 371 -9.36 8.36 -8.22
CA LEU A 371 -9.51 6.92 -8.49
C LEU A 371 -9.56 6.71 -9.99
N PHE A 372 -8.66 5.88 -10.50
CA PHE A 372 -8.64 5.45 -11.89
C PHE A 372 -9.15 4.03 -12.00
N THR A 373 -9.92 3.74 -13.05
CA THR A 373 -10.55 2.43 -13.23
C THR A 373 -10.35 1.94 -14.66
N PHE A 374 -9.72 0.78 -14.80
CA PHE A 374 -9.36 0.22 -16.10
C PHE A 374 -9.94 -1.17 -16.30
N ASN A 375 -10.23 -1.53 -17.54
CA ASN A 375 -10.45 -2.92 -17.90
C ASN A 375 -9.14 -3.71 -17.67
N ARG A 376 -9.19 -4.73 -16.83
CA ARG A 376 -8.03 -5.52 -16.39
C ARG A 376 -7.28 -6.21 -17.54
N LYS A 377 -7.98 -6.55 -18.63
CA LYS A 377 -7.38 -7.23 -19.78
C LYS A 377 -6.71 -6.28 -20.76
N THR A 378 -7.23 -5.06 -20.90
CA THR A 378 -6.88 -4.18 -22.03
C THR A 378 -6.27 -2.85 -21.62
N GLY A 379 -6.37 -2.46 -20.35
CA GLY A 379 -5.96 -1.14 -19.86
C GLY A 379 -6.86 0.01 -20.32
N GLN A 380 -7.98 -0.28 -20.99
CA GLN A 380 -8.91 0.75 -21.40
C GLN A 380 -9.64 1.32 -20.19
N PRO A 381 -9.72 2.66 -20.04
CA PRO A 381 -10.49 3.28 -18.96
C PRO A 381 -11.96 2.83 -19.00
N ILE A 382 -12.50 2.47 -17.82
CA ILE A 382 -13.93 2.16 -17.66
C ILE A 382 -14.73 3.46 -17.54
N PHE A 383 -14.25 4.39 -16.71
CA PHE A 383 -14.76 5.77 -16.71
C PHE A 383 -13.86 6.65 -17.56
N PRO A 384 -14.41 7.61 -18.33
CA PRO A 384 -13.61 8.47 -19.20
C PRO A 384 -12.51 9.22 -18.42
N ILE A 385 -11.32 9.29 -19.00
CA ILE A 385 -10.20 10.10 -18.53
C ILE A 385 -9.97 11.22 -19.56
N VAL A 386 -9.80 12.44 -19.08
CA VAL A 386 -9.59 13.63 -19.93
C VAL A 386 -8.27 14.30 -19.58
N GLU A 387 -7.51 14.64 -20.61
CA GLU A 387 -6.31 15.45 -20.47
C GLU A 387 -6.70 16.91 -20.21
N LYS A 388 -6.25 17.46 -19.08
CA LYS A 388 -6.49 18.87 -18.74
C LYS A 388 -5.20 19.65 -18.73
N PRO A 389 -5.20 20.89 -19.28
CA PRO A 389 -4.05 21.79 -19.18
C PRO A 389 -3.69 22.05 -17.71
N VAL A 390 -2.39 22.12 -17.43
CA VAL A 390 -1.82 22.43 -16.11
C VAL A 390 -0.88 23.63 -16.18
N PRO A 391 -0.56 24.28 -15.03
CA PRO A 391 0.35 25.42 -15.00
C PRO A 391 1.69 25.11 -15.67
N GLN A 392 2.24 26.10 -16.40
CA GLN A 392 3.46 25.96 -17.19
C GLN A 392 4.62 26.85 -16.68
N ASP A 393 4.54 27.31 -15.44
CA ASP A 393 5.51 28.23 -14.84
C ASP A 393 6.53 27.45 -14.01
N GLY A 394 7.50 26.83 -14.69
CA GLY A 394 8.62 26.08 -14.11
C GLY A 394 9.86 26.95 -13.86
N VAL A 395 10.86 26.39 -13.15
CA VAL A 395 12.17 27.01 -12.98
C VAL A 395 13.01 26.91 -14.27
N PRO A 396 14.07 27.71 -14.42
CA PRO A 396 14.98 27.56 -15.55
C PRO A 396 15.52 26.13 -15.69
N GLY A 397 15.41 25.58 -16.90
CA GLY A 397 15.82 24.21 -17.21
C GLY A 397 14.74 23.16 -17.07
N GLU A 398 13.58 23.49 -16.49
CA GLU A 398 12.43 22.60 -16.40
C GLU A 398 11.56 22.66 -17.66
N VAL A 399 11.04 21.49 -18.08
CA VAL A 399 10.11 21.36 -19.21
C VAL A 399 8.89 20.57 -18.76
N LEU A 400 7.87 21.29 -18.35
CA LEU A 400 6.63 20.73 -17.79
C LEU A 400 5.80 19.99 -18.84
N SER A 401 5.09 18.92 -18.43
CA SER A 401 4.01 18.37 -19.25
C SER A 401 2.89 19.41 -19.42
N LYS A 402 2.30 19.44 -20.61
CA LYS A 402 1.26 20.42 -20.94
C LYS A 402 -0.08 20.09 -20.29
N THR A 403 -0.34 18.82 -20.08
CA THR A 403 -1.60 18.29 -19.56
C THR A 403 -1.33 17.22 -18.52
N GLN A 404 -2.38 16.91 -17.76
CA GLN A 404 -2.41 15.78 -16.82
C GLN A 404 -3.73 15.01 -16.98
N PRO A 405 -3.76 13.70 -16.74
CA PRO A 405 -4.95 12.87 -16.85
C PRO A 405 -5.87 13.07 -15.65
N PHE A 406 -7.15 13.35 -15.91
CA PHE A 406 -8.19 13.48 -14.89
C PHE A 406 -9.34 12.52 -15.18
N PRO A 407 -9.65 11.58 -14.28
CA PRO A 407 -10.86 10.79 -14.42
C PRO A 407 -12.10 11.69 -14.30
N VAL A 408 -13.08 11.47 -15.15
CA VAL A 408 -14.36 12.19 -15.10
C VAL A 408 -15.19 11.70 -13.92
N LEU A 409 -15.12 10.41 -13.66
CA LEU A 409 -15.71 9.69 -12.53
C LEU A 409 -14.74 8.61 -12.02
N PRO A 410 -14.73 8.34 -10.72
CA PRO A 410 -15.33 9.16 -9.65
C PRO A 410 -14.75 10.58 -9.60
N LYS A 411 -15.48 11.50 -8.99
CA LYS A 411 -14.91 12.82 -8.68
C LYS A 411 -13.76 12.66 -7.69
N PRO A 412 -12.72 13.52 -7.78
CA PRO A 412 -11.60 13.46 -6.83
C PRO A 412 -12.08 13.52 -5.38
N LEU A 413 -11.47 12.70 -4.52
CA LEU A 413 -11.84 12.57 -3.11
C LEU A 413 -11.20 13.65 -2.23
N VAL A 414 -10.23 14.39 -2.78
CA VAL A 414 -9.56 15.51 -2.11
C VAL A 414 -9.59 16.75 -2.98
N ARG A 415 -9.21 17.87 -2.40
CA ARG A 415 -9.15 19.15 -3.10
C ARG A 415 -8.22 19.10 -4.31
N GLN A 416 -8.64 19.73 -5.41
CA GLN A 416 -7.85 19.83 -6.64
C GLN A 416 -7.50 21.28 -7.02
N GLY A 417 -8.30 22.23 -6.55
CA GLY A 417 -8.12 23.64 -6.88
C GLY A 417 -7.08 24.36 -6.02
N PRO A 418 -6.74 25.60 -6.36
CA PRO A 418 -5.78 26.41 -5.62
C PRO A 418 -6.22 26.65 -4.17
N VAL A 419 -5.23 26.78 -3.27
CA VAL A 419 -5.46 27.19 -1.88
C VAL A 419 -5.55 28.71 -1.84
N MET A 420 -6.69 29.20 -1.42
CA MET A 420 -7.00 30.62 -1.38
C MET A 420 -6.95 31.15 0.06
N PRO A 421 -6.77 32.48 0.27
CA PRO A 421 -6.76 33.05 1.62
C PRO A 421 -8.02 32.76 2.47
N GLU A 422 -9.15 32.49 1.82
CA GLU A 422 -10.43 32.10 2.43
C GLU A 422 -10.41 30.66 2.98
N ASP A 423 -9.46 29.84 2.52
CA ASP A 423 -9.27 28.48 2.98
C ASP A 423 -8.42 28.40 4.27
N ALA A 424 -7.87 29.54 4.69
CA ALA A 424 -7.09 29.62 5.93
C ALA A 424 -7.90 29.12 7.12
N TRP A 425 -7.23 28.37 7.99
CA TRP A 425 -7.80 27.84 9.22
C TRP A 425 -6.80 27.91 10.37
N GLY A 426 -7.31 28.02 11.58
CA GLY A 426 -6.53 28.02 12.81
C GLY A 426 -7.44 27.84 14.01
N VAL A 427 -6.90 27.39 15.14
CA VAL A 427 -7.66 27.20 16.39
C VAL A 427 -8.20 28.52 16.94
N THR A 428 -7.48 29.60 16.67
CA THR A 428 -7.87 30.97 17.06
C THR A 428 -7.85 31.87 15.82
N PHE A 429 -8.56 33.01 15.90
CA PHE A 429 -8.53 34.00 14.82
C PHE A 429 -7.12 34.58 14.57
N TRP A 430 -6.25 34.62 15.59
CA TRP A 430 -4.85 35.01 15.44
C TRP A 430 -4.07 33.96 14.63
N ASP A 431 -4.25 32.69 14.97
CA ASP A 431 -3.61 31.56 14.32
C ASP A 431 -4.06 31.45 12.85
N GLU A 432 -5.38 31.53 12.60
CA GLU A 432 -5.96 31.64 11.26
C GLU A 432 -5.39 32.83 10.46
N GLY A 433 -5.26 34.00 11.13
CA GLY A 433 -4.73 35.20 10.52
C GLY A 433 -3.28 35.02 10.04
N LYS A 434 -2.46 34.27 10.77
CA LYS A 434 -1.09 33.90 10.36
C LYS A 434 -1.09 32.98 9.14
N CYS A 435 -1.93 31.94 9.13
CA CYS A 435 -2.09 31.07 7.97
C CYS A 435 -2.57 31.85 6.73
N ARG A 436 -3.54 32.72 6.88
CA ARG A 436 -4.04 33.59 5.80
C ARG A 436 -2.95 34.49 5.21
N ALA A 437 -2.08 35.03 6.06
CA ALA A 437 -0.95 35.86 5.64
C ALA A 437 0.07 35.05 4.83
N LEU A 438 0.37 33.82 5.24
CA LEU A 438 1.29 32.92 4.54
C LEU A 438 0.70 32.47 3.19
N ILE A 439 -0.57 32.09 3.13
CA ILE A 439 -1.24 31.70 1.88
C ILE A 439 -1.16 32.84 0.83
N LYS A 440 -1.30 34.09 1.24
CA LYS A 440 -1.15 35.26 0.32
C LYS A 440 0.27 35.41 -0.23
N GLN A 441 1.29 34.87 0.47
CA GLN A 441 2.68 35.00 0.05
C GLN A 441 3.13 33.84 -0.83
N TYR A 442 2.54 32.66 -0.64
CA TYR A 442 2.93 31.44 -1.33
C TYR A 442 2.17 31.29 -2.65
N ARG A 443 2.74 30.50 -3.54
CA ARG A 443 2.12 30.21 -4.84
C ARG A 443 1.20 28.99 -4.71
N SER A 444 0.00 29.06 -5.28
CA SER A 444 -0.95 27.94 -5.37
C SER A 444 -1.86 28.14 -6.58
N GLU A 445 -1.80 27.21 -7.53
CA GLU A 445 -2.57 27.23 -8.79
C GLU A 445 -3.40 25.95 -8.97
N GLY A 446 -3.46 25.09 -7.95
CA GLY A 446 -4.10 23.79 -7.93
C GLY A 446 -3.11 22.67 -7.73
N ILE A 447 -3.59 21.44 -7.83
CA ILE A 447 -2.85 20.21 -7.47
C ILE A 447 -1.51 20.07 -8.24
N PHE A 448 -1.44 20.53 -9.49
CA PHE A 448 -0.24 20.46 -10.32
C PHE A 448 0.50 21.80 -10.40
N THR A 449 0.52 22.57 -9.31
CA THR A 449 1.37 23.77 -9.22
C THR A 449 2.83 23.32 -9.20
N SER A 450 3.62 23.67 -10.23
CA SER A 450 5.02 23.25 -10.32
C SER A 450 5.86 23.79 -9.17
N PRO A 451 6.83 23.02 -8.64
CA PRO A 451 7.82 23.53 -7.69
C PRO A 451 8.58 24.70 -8.25
N GLY A 452 8.84 25.72 -7.44
CA GLY A 452 9.50 26.94 -7.86
C GLY A 452 10.52 27.45 -6.84
N LEU A 453 11.25 28.52 -7.21
CA LEU A 453 12.15 29.22 -6.27
C LEU A 453 11.37 29.96 -5.18
N LYS A 454 10.13 30.35 -5.50
CA LYS A 454 9.18 30.87 -4.52
C LYS A 454 8.43 29.70 -3.90
N THR A 455 8.22 29.74 -2.58
CA THR A 455 7.49 28.70 -1.85
C THR A 455 6.11 28.44 -2.47
N THR A 456 5.82 27.21 -2.79
CA THR A 456 4.57 26.69 -3.35
C THR A 456 3.79 25.94 -2.28
N ILE A 457 2.45 25.99 -2.36
CA ILE A 457 1.55 25.14 -1.57
C ILE A 457 1.15 23.97 -2.44
N GLU A 458 1.40 22.76 -1.96
CA GLU A 458 0.98 21.49 -2.53
C GLU A 458 -0.18 20.95 -1.69
N GLN A 459 -1.35 20.72 -2.30
CA GLN A 459 -2.51 20.15 -1.62
C GLN A 459 -3.33 19.27 -2.57
N PRO A 460 -3.40 17.94 -2.30
CA PRO A 460 -2.65 17.26 -1.24
C PRO A 460 -1.15 17.41 -1.44
N GLY A 461 -0.36 17.31 -0.37
CA GLY A 461 1.10 17.29 -0.47
C GLY A 461 1.62 15.91 -0.88
N ASN A 462 2.91 15.71 -0.82
CA ASN A 462 3.58 14.47 -1.22
C ASN A 462 3.20 13.22 -0.39
N ALA A 463 2.67 13.41 0.84
CA ALA A 463 2.04 12.32 1.60
C ALA A 463 0.68 11.90 1.01
N GLY A 464 0.23 12.58 -0.03
CA GLY A 464 -0.84 12.18 -0.92
C GLY A 464 -2.26 12.45 -0.46
N GLY A 465 -3.16 12.13 -1.39
CA GLY A 465 -4.58 11.91 -1.15
C GLY A 465 -4.81 10.50 -0.62
N ALA A 466 -4.62 9.46 -1.43
CA ALA A 466 -4.53 8.08 -0.95
C ALA A 466 -3.07 7.67 -0.74
N GLU A 467 -2.88 6.58 -0.01
CA GLU A 467 -1.59 5.99 0.33
C GLU A 467 -1.58 4.46 0.15
N TRP A 468 -0.45 3.79 0.46
CA TRP A 468 -0.25 2.34 0.29
C TRP A 468 -1.32 1.47 0.97
N GLY A 469 -2.10 2.00 1.90
CA GLY A 469 -3.26 1.37 2.51
C GLY A 469 -4.32 0.93 1.49
N SER A 470 -4.36 1.57 0.32
CA SER A 470 -5.14 1.18 -0.85
C SER A 470 -6.66 1.20 -0.65
N ILE A 471 -7.37 0.40 -1.44
CA ILE A 471 -8.83 0.33 -1.49
C ILE A 471 -9.29 -0.99 -0.90
N ALA A 472 -10.43 -0.98 -0.18
CA ALA A 472 -11.20 -2.17 0.10
C ALA A 472 -12.46 -2.19 -0.77
N PHE A 473 -12.78 -3.31 -1.40
CA PHE A 473 -13.89 -3.40 -2.33
C PHE A 473 -14.96 -4.41 -1.87
N ASP A 474 -16.20 -3.95 -1.73
CA ASP A 474 -17.36 -4.82 -1.52
C ASP A 474 -17.93 -5.29 -2.86
N PRO A 475 -17.76 -6.55 -3.22
CA PRO A 475 -18.25 -7.07 -4.49
C PRO A 475 -19.77 -7.21 -4.56
N VAL A 476 -20.45 -7.27 -3.40
CA VAL A 476 -21.90 -7.43 -3.34
C VAL A 476 -22.61 -6.11 -3.63
N HIS A 477 -22.11 -5.01 -3.08
CA HIS A 477 -22.71 -3.69 -3.23
C HIS A 477 -21.93 -2.79 -4.20
N GLN A 478 -20.88 -3.31 -4.84
CA GLN A 478 -20.02 -2.61 -5.79
C GLN A 478 -19.42 -1.31 -5.20
N LEU A 479 -19.04 -1.34 -3.92
CA LEU A 479 -18.52 -0.18 -3.19
C LEU A 479 -17.00 -0.28 -3.04
N ALA A 480 -16.27 0.72 -3.52
CA ALA A 480 -14.87 0.94 -3.18
C ALA A 480 -14.77 1.85 -1.96
N VAL A 481 -14.11 1.38 -0.91
CA VAL A 481 -13.86 2.17 0.31
C VAL A 481 -12.39 2.54 0.36
N VAL A 482 -12.11 3.82 0.55
CA VAL A 482 -10.74 4.36 0.59
C VAL A 482 -10.63 5.48 1.60
N ASN A 483 -9.52 5.50 2.34
CA ASN A 483 -9.15 6.63 3.18
C ASN A 483 -8.24 7.58 2.42
N THR A 484 -8.38 8.87 2.67
CA THR A 484 -7.60 9.91 2.00
C THR A 484 -7.15 10.98 2.98
N MET A 485 -6.06 11.65 2.61
CA MET A 485 -5.55 12.84 3.29
C MET A 485 -5.68 14.08 2.41
N ASN A 486 -6.01 15.19 3.04
CA ASN A 486 -6.05 16.51 2.42
C ASN A 486 -5.07 17.46 3.14
N LEU A 487 -3.88 16.92 3.42
CA LEU A 487 -2.84 17.59 4.19
C LEU A 487 -2.01 18.48 3.27
N PRO A 488 -1.93 19.80 3.52
CA PRO A 488 -1.12 20.69 2.71
C PRO A 488 0.35 20.63 3.11
N PHE A 489 1.22 20.67 2.11
CA PHE A 489 2.65 20.89 2.26
C PHE A 489 3.05 22.23 1.64
N VAL A 490 4.22 22.71 2.01
CA VAL A 490 4.88 23.84 1.35
C VAL A 490 6.30 23.44 0.99
N GLY A 491 6.71 23.78 -0.23
CA GLY A 491 8.01 23.44 -0.77
C GLY A 491 8.62 24.55 -1.60
N ALA A 492 9.91 24.50 -1.80
CA ALA A 492 10.63 25.37 -2.73
C ALA A 492 11.88 24.70 -3.27
N LEU A 493 12.20 24.94 -4.51
CA LEU A 493 13.50 24.63 -5.08
C LEU A 493 14.55 25.65 -4.63
N ILE A 494 15.78 25.19 -4.46
CA ILE A 494 16.90 25.99 -3.95
C ILE A 494 18.04 25.87 -4.96
N PRO A 495 18.55 26.99 -5.52
CA PRO A 495 19.74 26.94 -6.36
C PRO A 495 20.90 26.21 -5.65
N ARG A 496 21.63 25.39 -6.40
CA ARG A 496 22.67 24.51 -5.86
C ARG A 496 23.70 25.24 -4.98
N ASP A 497 24.10 26.43 -5.39
CA ASP A 497 25.05 27.26 -4.66
C ASP A 497 24.54 27.81 -3.32
N GLN A 498 23.21 27.82 -3.11
CA GLN A 498 22.56 28.30 -1.88
C GLN A 498 22.13 27.17 -0.95
N LEU A 499 22.10 25.93 -1.43
CA LEU A 499 21.52 24.80 -0.70
C LEU A 499 22.14 24.59 0.69
N MET A 500 23.47 24.49 0.76
CA MET A 500 24.17 24.26 2.03
C MET A 500 23.97 25.38 3.03
N ALA A 501 23.94 26.63 2.54
CA ALA A 501 23.72 27.78 3.43
C ALA A 501 22.30 27.78 4.03
N GLN A 502 21.30 27.36 3.24
CA GLN A 502 19.93 27.25 3.73
C GLN A 502 19.74 26.05 4.66
N GLU A 503 20.31 24.88 4.34
CA GLU A 503 20.25 23.68 5.17
C GLU A 503 20.86 23.92 6.56
N MET A 504 21.90 24.75 6.66
CA MET A 504 22.56 25.11 7.92
C MET A 504 21.92 26.32 8.64
N SER A 505 20.95 26.98 8.03
CA SER A 505 20.33 28.19 8.60
C SER A 505 19.21 27.83 9.59
N LYS A 506 19.23 28.46 10.77
CA LYS A 506 18.14 28.35 11.76
C LYS A 506 16.79 28.84 11.26
N GLU A 507 16.76 29.64 10.20
CA GLU A 507 15.51 30.11 9.58
C GLU A 507 14.68 28.94 9.06
N TYR A 508 15.35 27.85 8.67
CA TYR A 508 14.70 26.67 8.08
C TYR A 508 14.69 25.46 9.03
N ASP A 509 14.83 25.67 10.34
CA ASP A 509 14.67 24.60 11.32
C ASP A 509 13.29 23.91 11.13
N GLY A 510 13.28 22.57 11.11
CA GLY A 510 12.07 21.77 10.90
C GLY A 510 11.64 21.63 9.43
N TRP A 511 12.46 22.12 8.46
CA TRP A 511 12.28 21.76 7.06
C TRP A 511 13.07 20.50 6.71
N GLU A 512 12.47 19.67 5.89
CA GLU A 512 13.15 18.58 5.20
C GLU A 512 13.88 19.14 3.98
N PHE A 513 15.11 18.65 3.73
CA PHE A 513 15.93 19.04 2.58
C PHE A 513 16.22 17.82 1.70
N GLY A 514 15.91 17.93 0.40
CA GLY A 514 16.32 17.00 -0.64
C GLY A 514 17.50 17.58 -1.42
N ARG A 515 18.60 16.81 -1.51
CA ARG A 515 19.82 17.31 -2.17
C ARG A 515 19.76 17.28 -3.68
N GLN A 516 18.97 16.37 -4.26
CA GLN A 516 18.79 16.24 -5.71
C GLN A 516 20.13 16.32 -6.46
N GLY A 517 21.11 15.51 -6.07
CA GLY A 517 22.46 15.51 -6.62
C GLY A 517 22.46 15.27 -8.14
N GLY A 518 23.29 16.00 -8.85
CA GLY A 518 23.34 15.95 -10.33
C GLY A 518 22.43 16.95 -11.03
N THR A 519 21.57 17.68 -10.26
CA THR A 519 20.69 18.73 -10.81
C THR A 519 21.13 20.13 -10.37
N PRO A 520 20.69 21.21 -11.03
CA PRO A 520 21.01 22.58 -10.63
C PRO A 520 20.32 23.04 -9.34
N TYR A 521 19.37 22.26 -8.83
CA TYR A 521 18.59 22.60 -7.64
C TYR A 521 18.66 21.52 -6.56
N GLY A 522 18.57 21.92 -5.30
CA GLY A 522 18.04 21.10 -4.21
C GLY A 522 16.61 21.55 -3.90
N MET A 523 16.00 20.95 -2.90
CA MET A 523 14.65 21.34 -2.47
C MET A 523 14.55 21.39 -0.94
N ARG A 524 13.55 22.08 -0.43
CA ARG A 524 13.08 21.97 0.94
C ARG A 524 11.57 21.88 0.97
N ARG A 525 11.04 21.12 1.93
CA ARG A 525 9.59 20.99 2.15
C ARG A 525 9.25 20.83 3.62
N LYS A 526 8.02 21.12 3.97
CA LYS A 526 7.43 20.77 5.27
C LYS A 526 5.91 20.76 5.20
N ILE A 527 5.27 20.13 6.18
CA ILE A 527 3.82 20.25 6.38
C ILE A 527 3.48 21.72 6.60
N PHE A 528 2.43 22.23 5.96
CA PHE A 528 1.97 23.61 6.08
C PHE A 528 1.13 23.77 7.35
N LEU A 529 1.81 23.99 8.47
CA LEU A 529 1.20 24.15 9.79
C LEU A 529 1.16 25.61 10.24
N SER A 530 0.16 25.91 11.04
CA SER A 530 0.04 27.15 11.78
C SER A 530 1.07 27.24 12.93
N PRO A 531 1.27 28.40 13.56
CA PRO A 531 2.10 28.52 14.75
C PRO A 531 1.70 27.59 15.91
N LEU A 532 0.46 27.15 15.98
CA LEU A 532 -0.05 26.19 16.97
C LEU A 532 0.08 24.72 16.51
N GLY A 533 0.78 24.44 15.37
CA GLY A 533 1.06 23.09 14.90
C GLY A 533 -0.11 22.38 14.23
N ILE A 534 -1.08 23.13 13.70
CA ILE A 534 -2.28 22.59 13.05
C ILE A 534 -2.27 22.97 11.55
N PRO A 535 -2.79 22.12 10.64
CA PRO A 535 -2.78 22.46 9.23
C PRO A 535 -3.45 23.81 8.94
N CYS A 536 -2.77 24.62 8.14
CA CYS A 536 -3.19 26.00 7.82
C CYS A 536 -4.44 26.09 6.93
N VAL A 537 -5.02 24.98 6.52
CA VAL A 537 -6.22 24.90 5.67
C VAL A 537 -7.39 24.28 6.41
N LYS A 538 -8.61 24.61 5.97
CA LYS A 538 -9.83 24.06 6.56
C LYS A 538 -9.87 22.54 6.52
N PRO A 539 -10.30 21.89 7.63
CA PRO A 539 -10.55 20.46 7.66
C PRO A 539 -11.73 20.05 6.74
N PRO A 540 -11.98 18.74 6.51
CA PRO A 540 -11.29 17.61 7.13
C PRO A 540 -9.92 17.34 6.49
N TRP A 541 -8.93 16.99 7.31
CA TRP A 541 -7.57 16.66 6.85
C TRP A 541 -7.38 15.18 6.55
N GLY A 542 -8.21 14.32 7.14
CA GLY A 542 -8.33 12.91 6.84
C GLY A 542 -9.78 12.52 6.65
N GLN A 543 -10.05 11.63 5.72
CA GLN A 543 -11.40 11.22 5.35
C GLN A 543 -11.45 9.73 5.03
N LEU A 544 -12.63 9.14 5.20
CA LEU A 544 -13.01 7.84 4.69
C LEU A 544 -14.17 8.02 3.73
N ALA A 545 -14.09 7.44 2.56
CA ALA A 545 -15.11 7.55 1.52
C ALA A 545 -15.53 6.18 1.00
N ALA A 546 -16.80 6.03 0.62
CA ALA A 546 -17.26 4.93 -0.20
C ALA A 546 -17.75 5.47 -1.55
N VAL A 547 -17.28 4.83 -2.60
CA VAL A 547 -17.61 5.14 -3.99
C VAL A 547 -18.37 3.95 -4.58
N ASP A 548 -19.53 4.23 -5.12
CA ASP A 548 -20.30 3.28 -5.92
C ASP A 548 -19.62 3.14 -7.29
N MET A 549 -19.03 1.99 -7.54
CA MET A 549 -18.23 1.74 -8.74
C MET A 549 -19.05 1.33 -9.97
N GLU A 550 -20.34 1.06 -9.81
CA GLU A 550 -21.26 0.91 -10.94
C GLU A 550 -21.53 2.28 -11.59
N THR A 551 -21.72 3.31 -10.77
CA THR A 551 -22.08 4.66 -11.22
C THR A 551 -20.92 5.67 -11.19
N GLY A 552 -19.85 5.38 -10.48
CA GLY A 552 -18.75 6.30 -10.21
C GLY A 552 -19.12 7.44 -9.25
N GLN A 553 -20.22 7.34 -8.47
CA GLN A 553 -20.65 8.38 -7.55
C GLN A 553 -20.12 8.12 -6.13
N ILE A 554 -19.70 9.19 -5.46
CA ILE A 554 -19.36 9.14 -4.02
C ILE A 554 -20.66 8.93 -3.25
N LYS A 555 -20.79 7.79 -2.57
CA LYS A 555 -21.98 7.44 -1.80
C LYS A 555 -22.00 8.14 -0.46
N TRP A 556 -20.87 8.16 0.20
CA TRP A 556 -20.64 8.93 1.42
C TRP A 556 -19.16 9.25 1.59
N GLN A 557 -18.88 10.31 2.33
CA GLN A 557 -17.56 10.74 2.72
C GLN A 557 -17.63 11.35 4.11
N VAL A 558 -16.83 10.85 5.05
CA VAL A 558 -16.84 11.27 6.45
C VAL A 558 -15.44 11.60 6.93
N PRO A 559 -15.27 12.53 7.89
CA PRO A 559 -13.99 12.74 8.55
C PRO A 559 -13.49 11.46 9.22
N LEU A 560 -12.19 11.17 9.11
CA LEU A 560 -11.55 10.02 9.72
C LEU A 560 -10.53 10.47 10.77
N GLY A 561 -10.80 10.14 12.03
CA GLY A 561 -9.97 10.47 13.19
C GLY A 561 -10.34 11.80 13.87
N ASN A 562 -9.92 11.91 15.12
CA ASN A 562 -10.17 13.06 15.97
C ASN A 562 -8.90 13.91 16.12
N ALA A 563 -9.05 15.23 15.98
CA ALA A 563 -7.97 16.19 16.21
C ALA A 563 -8.15 16.91 17.54
N VAL A 564 -7.04 17.46 18.05
CA VAL A 564 -6.98 18.36 19.20
C VAL A 564 -7.78 17.86 20.41
N LEU A 565 -7.09 17.17 21.32
CA LEU A 565 -7.65 16.66 22.58
C LEU A 565 -8.81 15.65 22.38
N ASN A 566 -8.85 14.97 21.24
CA ASN A 566 -9.84 13.93 20.89
C ASN A 566 -11.32 14.40 20.91
N HIS A 567 -11.57 15.71 20.80
CA HIS A 567 -12.92 16.26 20.93
C HIS A 567 -13.52 16.76 19.61
N TRP A 568 -12.69 16.98 18.57
CA TRP A 568 -13.15 17.51 17.30
C TRP A 568 -12.96 16.50 16.18
N ASN A 569 -14.07 16.02 15.62
CA ASN A 569 -14.08 15.15 14.44
C ASN A 569 -13.73 15.95 13.18
N LEU A 570 -12.47 16.38 13.07
CA LEU A 570 -11.95 17.15 11.95
C LEU A 570 -11.25 16.29 10.91
N GLY A 571 -11.13 14.99 11.18
CA GLY A 571 -10.24 14.12 10.43
C GLY A 571 -8.77 14.44 10.68
N VAL A 572 -7.92 13.46 10.68
CA VAL A 572 -6.47 13.62 10.90
C VAL A 572 -5.69 12.92 9.78
N PRO A 573 -4.41 13.25 9.58
CA PRO A 573 -3.55 12.48 8.71
C PRO A 573 -3.62 11.00 9.04
N ASN A 574 -3.61 10.16 8.00
CA ASN A 574 -3.83 8.74 8.15
C ASN A 574 -3.03 7.95 7.10
N ILE A 575 -2.34 6.91 7.52
CA ILE A 575 -1.58 5.97 6.69
C ILE A 575 -1.92 4.55 7.15
N GLY A 576 -2.11 3.64 6.24
CA GLY A 576 -2.73 2.34 6.41
C GLY A 576 -4.06 2.30 5.66
N GLY A 577 -4.79 1.20 5.69
CA GLY A 577 -5.97 1.06 4.86
C GLY A 577 -7.17 0.41 5.54
N PRO A 578 -8.33 0.47 4.87
CA PRO A 578 -9.53 -0.22 5.31
C PRO A 578 -9.53 -1.69 4.89
N ILE A 579 -10.38 -2.47 5.55
CA ILE A 579 -10.93 -3.73 5.04
C ILE A 579 -12.45 -3.69 5.09
N VAL A 580 -13.08 -4.46 4.22
CA VAL A 580 -14.53 -4.66 4.20
C VAL A 580 -14.86 -6.12 4.50
N THR A 581 -15.93 -6.37 5.25
CA THR A 581 -16.41 -7.71 5.55
C THR A 581 -17.82 -7.93 5.02
N ALA A 582 -18.17 -9.18 4.67
CA ALA A 582 -19.52 -9.56 4.25
C ALA A 582 -20.57 -9.29 5.34
N GLY A 583 -20.15 -9.02 6.57
CA GLY A 583 -21.02 -8.56 7.66
C GLY A 583 -21.46 -7.10 7.52
N GLY A 584 -21.08 -6.39 6.46
CA GLY A 584 -21.48 -4.99 6.21
C GLY A 584 -20.67 -3.96 6.97
N LEU A 585 -19.43 -4.28 7.35
CA LEU A 585 -18.55 -3.41 8.13
C LEU A 585 -17.27 -3.05 7.39
N VAL A 586 -16.81 -1.83 7.62
CA VAL A 586 -15.48 -1.34 7.27
C VAL A 586 -14.65 -1.26 8.55
N PHE A 587 -13.52 -1.95 8.64
CA PHE A 587 -12.57 -1.79 9.73
C PHE A 587 -11.36 -1.02 9.25
N ILE A 588 -10.95 -0.02 10.04
CA ILE A 588 -9.77 0.82 9.74
C ILE A 588 -9.19 1.38 11.04
N ALA A 589 -7.85 1.44 11.12
CA ALA A 589 -7.14 2.25 12.10
C ALA A 589 -6.51 3.47 11.41
N ALA A 590 -5.28 3.37 10.93
CA ALA A 590 -4.61 4.35 10.07
C ALA A 590 -4.33 5.74 10.69
N THR A 591 -5.17 6.23 11.60
CA THR A 591 -5.18 7.59 12.11
C THR A 591 -4.14 7.86 13.20
N MET A 592 -3.80 9.14 13.39
CA MET A 592 -2.82 9.59 14.40
C MET A 592 -3.35 9.56 15.84
N ASP A 593 -4.62 9.24 16.06
CA ASP A 593 -5.25 9.21 17.38
C ASP A 593 -5.25 7.81 18.05
N ASP A 594 -4.47 6.89 17.48
CA ASP A 594 -4.25 5.52 17.99
C ASP A 594 -5.53 4.67 18.09
N ASP A 595 -6.57 4.97 17.31
CA ASP A 595 -7.85 4.26 17.38
C ASP A 595 -8.06 3.34 16.17
N ILE A 596 -8.53 2.11 16.42
CA ILE A 596 -9.18 1.27 15.40
C ILE A 596 -10.70 1.45 15.47
N ARG A 597 -11.34 1.52 14.31
CA ARG A 597 -12.77 1.81 14.16
C ARG A 597 -13.47 0.81 13.25
N ALA A 598 -14.77 0.63 13.49
CA ALA A 598 -15.68 -0.03 12.57
C ALA A 598 -16.77 0.95 12.11
N PHE A 599 -16.99 0.99 10.80
CA PHE A 599 -18.03 1.81 10.18
C PHE A 599 -19.03 0.92 9.46
N ASP A 600 -20.27 1.39 9.40
CA ASP A 600 -21.30 0.82 8.53
C ASP A 600 -20.97 1.15 7.07
N ILE A 601 -20.90 0.14 6.22
CA ILE A 601 -20.46 0.30 4.82
C ILE A 601 -21.43 1.14 3.98
N HIS A 602 -22.73 1.13 4.31
CA HIS A 602 -23.75 1.83 3.52
C HIS A 602 -23.87 3.30 3.85
N THR A 603 -23.54 3.67 5.11
CA THR A 603 -23.81 5.02 5.63
C THR A 603 -22.56 5.79 6.05
N GLY A 604 -21.42 5.11 6.21
CA GLY A 604 -20.21 5.71 6.78
C GLY A 604 -20.34 6.04 8.27
N LYS A 605 -21.39 5.55 8.95
CA LYS A 605 -21.58 5.79 10.39
C LYS A 605 -20.60 4.92 11.19
N MET A 606 -19.83 5.55 12.09
CA MET A 606 -19.00 4.83 13.05
C MET A 606 -19.87 4.08 14.05
N LEU A 607 -19.64 2.77 14.21
CA LEU A 607 -20.42 1.87 15.06
C LEU A 607 -19.64 1.36 16.27
N TRP A 608 -18.30 1.31 16.15
CA TRP A 608 -17.41 0.83 17.20
C TRP A 608 -16.03 1.49 17.08
N GLN A 609 -15.36 1.63 18.20
CA GLN A 609 -14.03 2.20 18.34
C GLN A 609 -13.30 1.55 19.51
N TYR A 610 -11.98 1.35 19.36
CA TYR A 610 -11.11 0.87 20.42
C TYR A 610 -9.78 1.62 20.36
N HIS A 611 -9.33 2.12 21.53
CA HIS A 611 -8.04 2.81 21.66
C HIS A 611 -6.91 1.80 21.78
N LEU A 612 -6.01 1.80 20.81
CA LEU A 612 -4.85 0.92 20.73
C LEU A 612 -3.73 1.42 21.65
N PRO A 613 -2.83 0.52 22.12
CA PRO A 613 -1.71 0.91 22.97
C PRO A 613 -0.61 1.69 22.22
N ALA A 614 -0.65 1.71 20.89
CA ALA A 614 0.25 2.40 19.97
C ALA A 614 -0.45 2.70 18.65
N GLY A 615 0.17 3.47 17.77
CA GLY A 615 -0.42 3.84 16.49
C GLY A 615 -0.74 2.64 15.61
N GLY A 616 -1.94 2.64 15.02
CA GLY A 616 -2.45 1.56 14.16
C GLY A 616 -2.25 1.83 12.66
N GLN A 617 -1.08 2.33 12.26
CA GLN A 617 -0.75 2.62 10.86
C GLN A 617 -0.41 1.34 10.08
N ALA A 618 -1.36 0.40 10.08
CA ALA A 618 -1.33 -0.84 9.31
C ALA A 618 -2.71 -1.07 8.71
N THR A 619 -2.83 -2.00 7.77
CA THR A 619 -4.14 -2.45 7.29
C THR A 619 -4.60 -3.63 8.16
N PRO A 620 -5.81 -3.61 8.72
CA PRO A 620 -6.36 -4.77 9.42
C PRO A 620 -6.51 -5.98 8.51
N MET A 621 -6.77 -7.15 9.09
CA MET A 621 -7.24 -8.33 8.38
C MET A 621 -8.37 -9.01 9.14
N SER A 622 -9.18 -9.84 8.46
CA SER A 622 -10.21 -10.65 9.12
C SER A 622 -10.12 -12.10 8.68
N TYR A 623 -10.21 -13.01 9.65
CA TYR A 623 -10.14 -14.46 9.42
C TYR A 623 -11.02 -15.20 10.42
N SER A 624 -11.23 -16.50 10.20
CA SER A 624 -11.86 -17.38 11.19
C SER A 624 -10.97 -18.54 11.57
N VAL A 625 -11.10 -18.97 12.83
CA VAL A 625 -10.61 -20.27 13.32
C VAL A 625 -11.82 -21.04 13.83
N GLY A 626 -12.14 -22.15 13.19
CA GLY A 626 -13.44 -22.79 13.37
C GLY A 626 -14.57 -21.81 13.04
N ASP A 627 -15.55 -21.71 13.94
CA ASP A 627 -16.72 -20.84 13.76
C ASP A 627 -16.52 -19.40 14.30
N ARG A 628 -15.33 -19.07 14.79
CA ARG A 628 -15.06 -17.76 15.41
C ARG A 628 -14.31 -16.82 14.47
N GLN A 629 -14.92 -15.68 14.19
CA GLN A 629 -14.32 -14.61 13.40
C GLN A 629 -13.44 -13.70 14.27
N TYR A 630 -12.28 -13.32 13.70
CA TYR A 630 -11.33 -12.37 14.28
C TYR A 630 -11.08 -11.20 13.35
N VAL A 631 -10.80 -10.05 13.94
CA VAL A 631 -10.21 -8.89 13.26
C VAL A 631 -8.88 -8.60 13.93
N VAL A 632 -7.81 -8.51 13.15
CA VAL A 632 -6.43 -8.30 13.66
C VAL A 632 -5.82 -7.04 13.08
N ILE A 633 -5.03 -6.36 13.92
CA ILE A 633 -4.27 -5.17 13.56
C ILE A 633 -2.88 -5.20 14.19
N ALA A 634 -1.85 -4.78 13.46
CA ALA A 634 -0.58 -4.40 14.04
C ALA A 634 -0.66 -2.97 14.58
N ALA A 635 -0.21 -2.75 15.79
CA ALA A 635 -0.15 -1.45 16.43
C ALA A 635 1.30 -1.15 16.85
N GLY A 636 2.03 -0.53 15.93
CA GLY A 636 3.45 -0.26 16.04
C GLY A 636 3.85 1.19 15.89
N GLY A 637 2.95 2.02 15.40
CA GLY A 637 3.18 3.42 15.09
C GLY A 637 3.95 3.63 13.79
N HIS A 638 4.03 4.88 13.37
CA HIS A 638 4.65 5.31 12.13
C HIS A 638 5.63 6.46 12.41
N GLY A 639 6.91 6.27 12.02
CA GLY A 639 7.97 7.25 12.28
C GLY A 639 7.69 8.62 11.66
N GLY A 640 7.33 8.67 10.37
CA GLY A 640 7.06 9.92 9.65
C GLY A 640 5.84 10.70 10.15
N LEU A 641 4.84 10.02 10.74
CA LEU A 641 3.68 10.68 11.37
C LEU A 641 3.92 11.01 12.85
N GLY A 642 5.02 10.55 13.45
CA GLY A 642 5.32 10.77 14.85
C GLY A 642 4.31 10.15 15.82
N THR A 643 3.62 9.06 15.41
CA THR A 643 2.64 8.38 16.25
C THR A 643 3.31 7.51 17.31
N LYS A 644 2.55 7.14 18.34
CA LYS A 644 3.07 6.35 19.46
C LYS A 644 3.58 5.00 18.97
N ARG A 645 4.81 4.68 19.34
CA ARG A 645 5.48 3.44 18.94
C ARG A 645 5.08 2.27 19.81
N GLY A 646 5.05 1.11 19.21
CA GLY A 646 4.72 -0.16 19.85
C GLY A 646 5.22 -1.36 19.05
N ASP A 647 4.91 -2.52 19.60
CA ASP A 647 5.27 -3.83 19.03
C ASP A 647 4.12 -4.82 19.16
N TYR A 648 2.89 -4.33 19.05
CA TYR A 648 1.68 -5.10 19.32
C TYR A 648 1.07 -5.66 18.04
N VAL A 649 0.58 -6.90 18.12
CA VAL A 649 -0.42 -7.47 17.20
C VAL A 649 -1.63 -7.83 18.04
N ILE A 650 -2.79 -7.27 17.72
CA ILE A 650 -4.00 -7.36 18.56
C ILE A 650 -5.14 -7.96 17.74
N ALA A 651 -5.75 -9.01 18.27
CA ALA A 651 -6.93 -9.64 17.69
C ALA A 651 -8.18 -9.31 18.50
N PHE A 652 -9.25 -8.99 17.81
CA PHE A 652 -10.58 -8.76 18.37
C PHE A 652 -11.53 -9.85 17.89
N ALA A 653 -12.45 -10.27 18.77
CA ALA A 653 -13.52 -11.21 18.46
C ALA A 653 -14.75 -10.92 19.33
N LEU A 654 -15.90 -11.48 18.96
CA LEU A 654 -17.06 -11.49 19.83
C LEU A 654 -16.78 -12.38 21.06
N PRO A 655 -17.35 -12.04 22.22
CA PRO A 655 -17.31 -12.94 23.40
C PRO A 655 -17.86 -14.34 23.08
N GLU A 656 -17.31 -15.34 23.76
CA GLU A 656 -17.82 -16.73 23.72
C GLU A 656 -19.20 -16.84 24.35
#